data_ad3c25a29f062ff9cd0eb9a41fbebddf
#
_entry.id   ad3c25a29f062ff9cd0eb9a41fbebddf
#
_cell.length_a   1.000
_cell.length_b   1.000
_cell.length_c   1.000
_cell.angle_alpha   90.00
_cell.angle_beta   90.00
_cell.angle_gamma   90.00
#
_symmetry.space_group_name_H-M   'P 1'
#
loop_
_entity.id
_entity.type
_entity.pdbx_description
1 polymer ?
#
loop_
_entity_poly.entity_id
_entity_poly.type
_entity_poly.pdbx_seq_one_letter_code
_entity_poly.pdbx_strand_id
1 'polypeptide(L)'
;MKQVITFIIALLCALCALAQTEAPDSISTHELQEIVIQAPKVIRKADMDVYHPSKSAVENSKNGMQLLRNIMIPTLTVNDALGSISAAGQSVQVRINGRVASIEQVKALLPETIKRVEWIDNPGLRYNGANYVLNVIVANPTLGGSLMLQAKPALNQKWGYYQGDAKLNIGRAQWSVGGYFKLTDEIKAHREYEETFTYPSGTSLTRKETPLGGELDNSQGAAWITYNYIKPDTTIFYVSLHANRNFSDKWQFNGLLNLSNGDDGIDLMDSSGRIGTTPSFSAYLEQHFAHKQTLVVDFSASMYAGHSYSDYVEKYPGSTHLINDIHTYIKDRNQAYGLEANYIKQWRASRFTAGASYTANRNRSTYENLDGAVFHQRQDKAYFFAEYFHRINKVTLTGGIGAQYTSFLFKETSQGSRSWNLRPQATATYSPNQNHQLRLSFTSWQSAPSLAETNIAPQQLDGFQWRIGNPNLKTSSSYMLSLRYSYNLPRISGSFGVREFTSPNAITPYLYWDKDRLITAYENSKGLQNISFWFAPQIEAIPSWLVISGTIQYMAERMKGNTYKLYNHCWSGDVSAMVTHWGFTLGFQYVRAQRDLWGEKISWGEDISVIDLSYNWKNWEFSGGMILPFGKYDQGSRSLSKWNTNEMHTRLDMRMPYISISYNLQWGRQKRGAQKLVEVDANADRSSTGGR
;
A
#
# COMPACT_ATOMS: atom_id res chain seq x y z
N MET A 1 -25.04 -19.09 7.84
CA MET A 1 -24.69 -18.60 9.20
C MET A 1 -24.58 -19.73 10.23
N LYS A 2 -25.62 -20.55 10.51
CA LYS A 2 -25.52 -21.64 11.50
C LYS A 2 -24.35 -22.61 11.27
N GLN A 3 -24.09 -23.04 10.06
CA GLN A 3 -22.99 -23.98 9.73
C GLN A 3 -21.60 -23.36 9.91
N VAL A 4 -21.42 -22.07 9.64
CA VAL A 4 -20.14 -21.35 9.84
C VAL A 4 -19.85 -21.15 11.33
N ILE A 5 -20.87 -20.81 12.12
CA ILE A 5 -20.74 -20.68 13.57
C ILE A 5 -20.41 -22.03 14.22
N THR A 6 -21.05 -23.12 13.76
CA THR A 6 -20.76 -24.48 14.24
C THR A 6 -19.33 -24.91 13.90
N PHE A 7 -18.82 -24.56 12.71
CA PHE A 7 -17.45 -24.86 12.32
C PHE A 7 -16.43 -24.06 13.14
N ILE A 8 -16.69 -22.78 13.43
CA ILE A 8 -15.83 -21.95 14.28
C ILE A 8 -15.82 -22.45 15.72
N ILE A 9 -16.97 -22.85 16.27
CA ILE A 9 -17.06 -23.45 17.61
C ILE A 9 -16.34 -24.80 17.66
N ALA A 10 -16.48 -25.64 16.66
CA ALA A 10 -15.78 -26.91 16.59
C ALA A 10 -14.26 -26.75 16.49
N LEU A 11 -13.79 -25.74 15.74
CA LEU A 11 -12.36 -25.39 15.62
C LEU A 11 -11.82 -24.86 16.96
N LEU A 12 -12.58 -24.03 17.68
CA LEU A 12 -12.22 -23.53 19.01
C LEU A 12 -12.18 -24.66 20.06
N CYS A 13 -13.11 -25.61 20.01
CA CYS A 13 -13.10 -26.77 20.90
C CYS A 13 -11.91 -27.71 20.60
N ALA A 14 -11.57 -27.92 19.34
CA ALA A 14 -10.38 -28.71 18.96
C ALA A 14 -9.08 -28.05 19.41
N LEU A 15 -8.98 -26.74 19.41
CA LEU A 15 -7.82 -25.97 19.92
C LEU A 15 -7.70 -26.06 21.46
N CYS A 16 -8.82 -26.13 22.18
CA CYS A 16 -8.81 -26.32 23.64
C CYS A 16 -8.42 -27.75 24.04
N ALA A 17 -8.76 -28.74 23.24
CA ALA A 17 -8.41 -30.14 23.51
C ALA A 17 -6.89 -30.43 23.33
N LEU A 18 -6.18 -29.63 22.53
CA LEU A 18 -4.73 -29.73 22.35
C LEU A 18 -3.92 -29.10 23.49
N ALA A 19 -4.57 -28.41 24.41
CA ALA A 19 -3.92 -27.70 25.52
C ALA A 19 -3.81 -28.53 26.82
N GLN A 20 -4.37 -29.73 26.87
CA GLN A 20 -4.30 -30.61 28.04
C GLN A 20 -3.41 -31.83 27.77
N THR A 21 -2.10 -31.71 28.05
CA THR A 21 -1.20 -32.84 28.30
C THR A 21 -0.56 -32.66 29.66
N GLU A 22 -0.95 -33.52 30.58
CA GLU A 22 -0.33 -33.65 31.89
C GLU A 22 1.12 -34.13 31.77
N ALA A 23 2.00 -33.58 32.61
CA ALA A 23 3.38 -34.00 32.73
C ALA A 23 3.50 -35.19 33.67
N PRO A 24 4.31 -36.21 33.35
CA PRO A 24 4.66 -37.24 34.32
C PRO A 24 5.80 -36.78 35.23
N ASP A 25 5.61 -36.91 36.54
CA ASP A 25 6.67 -36.80 37.56
C ASP A 25 7.73 -37.88 37.36
N SER A 26 8.97 -37.46 37.14
CA SER A 26 10.12 -38.30 37.44
C SER A 26 11.33 -37.43 37.80
N ILE A 27 11.77 -37.59 39.03
CA ILE A 27 12.97 -36.97 39.59
C ILE A 27 14.19 -37.69 38.99
N SER A 28 15.07 -36.95 38.30
CA SER A 28 16.43 -37.41 38.01
C SER A 28 17.40 -36.23 37.91
N THR A 29 18.50 -36.39 38.62
CA THR A 29 19.79 -35.71 38.68
C THR A 29 20.05 -34.53 37.72
N HIS A 30 20.32 -33.37 38.34
CA HIS A 30 20.67 -32.12 37.68
C HIS A 30 22.07 -32.15 37.05
N GLU A 31 22.13 -32.19 35.72
CA GLU A 31 23.14 -31.44 35.00
C GLU A 31 22.58 -30.00 34.81
N LEU A 32 23.39 -29.01 35.19
CA LEU A 32 23.08 -27.60 34.94
C LEU A 32 23.05 -27.37 33.43
N GLN A 33 21.88 -27.42 32.85
CA GLN A 33 21.66 -26.96 31.48
C GLN A 33 21.85 -25.44 31.44
N GLU A 34 22.74 -25.03 30.56
CA GLU A 34 22.92 -23.62 30.19
C GLU A 34 21.55 -23.01 29.88
N ILE A 35 21.07 -22.08 30.71
CA ILE A 35 19.80 -21.38 30.48
C ILE A 35 20.06 -20.41 29.34
N VAL A 36 19.83 -20.86 28.12
CA VAL A 36 19.76 -19.97 26.95
C VAL A 36 18.47 -19.17 27.09
N ILE A 37 18.60 -17.94 27.59
CA ILE A 37 17.50 -16.98 27.60
C ILE A 37 17.22 -16.58 26.16
N GLN A 38 16.35 -17.29 25.49
CA GLN A 38 15.85 -16.86 24.17
C GLN A 38 14.99 -15.61 24.38
N ALA A 39 15.40 -14.51 23.77
CA ALA A 39 14.55 -13.30 23.72
C ALA A 39 13.20 -13.65 23.06
N PRO A 40 12.07 -13.18 23.61
CA PRO A 40 10.76 -13.49 23.04
C PRO A 40 10.69 -13.05 21.58
N LYS A 41 10.18 -13.91 20.68
CA LYS A 41 10.03 -13.63 19.24
C LYS A 41 9.23 -12.34 19.00
N VAL A 42 8.26 -12.06 19.87
CA VAL A 42 7.39 -10.88 19.77
C VAL A 42 7.31 -10.20 21.13
N ILE A 43 7.58 -8.90 21.15
CA ILE A 43 7.34 -8.03 22.31
C ILE A 43 6.19 -7.11 21.98
N ARG A 44 5.09 -7.27 22.69
CA ARG A 44 3.93 -6.38 22.51
C ARG A 44 4.12 -5.13 23.35
N LYS A 45 4.21 -3.99 22.65
CA LYS A 45 4.20 -2.68 23.28
C LYS A 45 2.82 -2.05 23.15
N ALA A 46 2.60 -0.97 23.85
CA ALA A 46 1.31 -0.31 23.88
C ALA A 46 0.90 0.31 22.54
N ASP A 47 1.85 0.80 21.79
CA ASP A 47 1.68 1.50 20.51
C ASP A 47 2.16 0.71 19.29
N MET A 48 2.82 -0.44 19.51
CA MET A 48 3.36 -1.27 18.44
C MET A 48 3.61 -2.70 18.91
N ASP A 49 3.68 -3.63 17.97
CA ASP A 49 4.23 -4.97 18.19
C ASP A 49 5.67 -5.02 17.65
N VAL A 50 6.60 -5.52 18.43
CA VAL A 50 8.01 -5.60 18.06
C VAL A 50 8.40 -7.06 17.83
N TYR A 51 8.79 -7.37 16.60
CA TYR A 51 9.21 -8.69 16.17
C TYR A 51 10.73 -8.75 16.10
N HIS A 52 11.32 -9.71 16.78
CA HIS A 52 12.75 -10.01 16.70
C HIS A 52 12.96 -11.17 15.73
N PRO A 53 13.72 -11.00 14.64
CA PRO A 53 14.03 -12.09 13.73
C PRO A 53 14.72 -13.23 14.46
N SER A 54 14.25 -14.46 14.26
CA SER A 54 14.94 -15.64 14.75
C SER A 54 16.21 -15.90 13.94
N LYS A 55 17.18 -16.61 14.51
CA LYS A 55 18.40 -17.00 13.80
C LYS A 55 18.08 -17.73 12.49
N SER A 56 17.14 -18.67 12.54
CA SER A 56 16.67 -19.40 11.35
C SER A 56 16.06 -18.46 10.30
N ALA A 57 15.22 -17.48 10.68
CA ALA A 57 14.65 -16.52 9.73
C ALA A 57 15.73 -15.67 9.04
N VAL A 58 16.78 -15.26 9.78
CA VAL A 58 17.91 -14.51 9.22
C VAL A 58 18.72 -15.37 8.26
N GLU A 59 19.12 -16.59 8.66
CA GLU A 59 19.93 -17.50 7.85
C GLU A 59 19.25 -17.92 6.55
N ASN A 60 17.90 -18.03 6.58
CA ASN A 60 17.09 -18.43 5.43
C ASN A 60 16.58 -17.25 4.59
N SER A 61 17.09 -16.04 4.81
CA SER A 61 16.76 -14.85 4.04
C SER A 61 18.02 -14.22 3.46
N LYS A 62 17.93 -13.63 2.28
CA LYS A 62 19.04 -12.88 1.66
C LYS A 62 18.72 -11.41 1.47
N ASN A 63 17.48 -11.01 1.65
CA ASN A 63 17.05 -9.62 1.55
C ASN A 63 15.99 -9.32 2.61
N GLY A 64 15.70 -8.02 2.80
CA GLY A 64 14.73 -7.58 3.81
C GLY A 64 13.31 -8.06 3.56
N MET A 65 12.87 -8.20 2.30
CA MET A 65 11.51 -8.67 1.97
C MET A 65 11.35 -10.15 2.35
N GLN A 66 12.35 -10.99 2.05
CA GLN A 66 12.34 -12.39 2.47
C GLN A 66 12.33 -12.52 3.98
N LEU A 67 13.12 -11.70 4.68
CA LEU A 67 13.11 -11.71 6.13
C LEU A 67 11.73 -11.32 6.68
N LEU A 68 11.09 -10.29 6.15
CA LEU A 68 9.73 -9.91 6.56
C LEU A 68 8.72 -11.03 6.30
N ARG A 69 8.81 -11.72 5.16
CA ARG A 69 8.01 -12.92 4.88
C ARG A 69 8.28 -14.01 5.90
N ASN A 70 9.55 -14.27 6.22
CA ASN A 70 9.96 -15.34 7.13
C ASN A 70 9.64 -15.05 8.61
N ILE A 71 9.50 -13.78 9.01
CA ILE A 71 9.00 -13.38 10.33
C ILE A 71 7.49 -13.67 10.46
N MET A 72 6.76 -13.62 9.36
CA MET A 72 5.31 -13.90 9.29
C MET A 72 4.50 -13.09 10.29
N ILE A 73 4.52 -11.77 10.16
CA ILE A 73 3.73 -10.85 11.01
C ILE A 73 2.24 -11.06 10.72
N PRO A 74 1.39 -11.38 11.72
CA PRO A 74 -0.04 -11.56 11.52
C PRO A 74 -0.68 -10.34 10.85
N THR A 75 -1.59 -10.55 9.91
CA THR A 75 -2.26 -9.57 9.04
C THR A 75 -1.39 -8.95 7.95
N LEU A 76 -0.07 -9.10 8.00
CA LEU A 76 0.85 -8.56 7.00
C LEU A 76 1.06 -9.59 5.87
N THR A 77 0.74 -9.18 4.66
CA THR A 77 0.98 -9.96 3.44
C THR A 77 2.22 -9.41 2.75
N VAL A 78 3.27 -10.21 2.66
CA VAL A 78 4.54 -9.85 2.00
C VAL A 78 4.73 -10.73 0.77
N ASN A 79 4.72 -10.14 -0.41
CA ASN A 79 4.99 -10.83 -1.67
C ASN A 79 6.33 -10.35 -2.25
N ASP A 80 7.40 -11.14 -2.02
CA ASP A 80 8.73 -10.81 -2.56
C ASP A 80 8.81 -10.99 -4.09
N ALA A 81 8.03 -11.91 -4.65
CA ALA A 81 7.99 -12.14 -6.09
C ALA A 81 7.48 -10.92 -6.85
N LEU A 82 6.38 -10.32 -6.38
CA LEU A 82 5.77 -9.14 -6.99
C LEU A 82 6.30 -7.81 -6.39
N GLY A 83 7.06 -7.87 -5.28
CA GLY A 83 7.54 -6.68 -4.60
C GLY A 83 6.41 -5.87 -3.97
N SER A 84 5.52 -6.52 -3.22
CA SER A 84 4.39 -5.84 -2.56
C SER A 84 4.28 -6.19 -1.08
N ILE A 85 3.81 -5.21 -0.30
CA ILE A 85 3.47 -5.36 1.12
C ILE A 85 2.09 -4.74 1.32
N SER A 86 1.18 -5.51 1.90
CA SER A 86 -0.17 -5.06 2.24
C SER A 86 -0.61 -5.62 3.60
N ALA A 87 -1.67 -5.09 4.18
CA ALA A 87 -2.25 -5.62 5.40
C ALA A 87 -3.78 -5.52 5.33
N ALA A 88 -4.45 -6.67 5.47
CA ALA A 88 -5.90 -6.74 5.37
C ALA A 88 -6.45 -5.99 4.11
N GLY A 89 -5.81 -6.19 2.95
CA GLY A 89 -6.18 -5.56 1.68
C GLY A 89 -5.82 -4.07 1.54
N GLN A 90 -5.16 -3.47 2.54
CA GLN A 90 -4.82 -2.04 2.53
C GLN A 90 -3.30 -1.82 2.40
N SER A 91 -2.92 -0.64 1.95
CA SER A 91 -1.51 -0.24 1.85
C SER A 91 -0.86 -0.10 3.22
N VAL A 92 0.40 -0.49 3.29
CA VAL A 92 1.27 -0.36 4.47
C VAL A 92 2.32 0.70 4.19
N GLN A 93 2.44 1.68 5.07
CA GLN A 93 3.56 2.61 5.02
C GLN A 93 4.80 1.92 5.56
N VAL A 94 5.75 1.61 4.68
CA VAL A 94 7.01 0.97 5.07
C VAL A 94 8.04 2.00 5.46
N ARG A 95 8.79 1.73 6.53
CA ARG A 95 9.85 2.60 7.05
C ARG A 95 11.12 1.82 7.35
N ILE A 96 12.25 2.47 7.20
CA ILE A 96 13.57 1.97 7.63
C ILE A 96 14.14 2.97 8.63
N ASN A 97 14.39 2.52 9.87
CA ASN A 97 14.82 3.39 10.96
C ASN A 97 13.95 4.65 11.10
N GLY A 98 12.62 4.50 10.97
CA GLY A 98 11.62 5.56 11.08
C GLY A 98 11.39 6.39 9.82
N ARG A 99 12.25 6.33 8.82
CA ARG A 99 12.11 7.02 7.53
C ARG A 99 11.22 6.23 6.59
N VAL A 100 10.28 6.86 5.88
CA VAL A 100 9.52 6.20 4.80
C VAL A 100 10.47 5.67 3.74
N ALA A 101 10.26 4.43 3.35
CA ALA A 101 11.12 3.70 2.44
C ALA A 101 10.29 3.01 1.36
N SER A 102 10.87 2.89 0.17
CA SER A 102 10.28 2.08 -0.88
C SER A 102 10.52 0.59 -0.62
N ILE A 103 9.75 -0.26 -1.29
CA ILE A 103 9.92 -1.72 -1.22
C ILE A 103 11.34 -2.13 -1.67
N GLU A 104 11.88 -1.46 -2.67
CA GLU A 104 13.23 -1.69 -3.19
C GLU A 104 14.30 -1.39 -2.16
N GLN A 105 14.12 -0.34 -1.35
CA GLN A 105 15.02 -0.03 -0.25
C GLN A 105 14.94 -1.09 0.85
N VAL A 106 13.77 -1.69 1.09
CA VAL A 106 13.64 -2.82 2.01
C VAL A 106 14.32 -4.07 1.45
N LYS A 107 14.15 -4.36 0.14
CA LYS A 107 14.89 -5.44 -0.53
C LYS A 107 16.39 -5.28 -0.40
N ALA A 108 16.91 -4.06 -0.47
CA ALA A 108 18.34 -3.77 -0.30
C ALA A 108 18.87 -3.95 1.13
N LEU A 109 18.04 -4.34 2.10
CA LEU A 109 18.48 -4.61 3.46
C LEU A 109 19.04 -6.04 3.57
N LEU A 110 20.20 -6.15 4.19
CA LEU A 110 20.77 -7.44 4.56
C LEU A 110 20.10 -7.95 5.84
N PRO A 111 19.61 -9.19 5.87
CA PRO A 111 18.89 -9.76 7.02
C PRO A 111 19.63 -9.63 8.35
N GLU A 112 20.95 -9.82 8.36
CA GLU A 112 21.82 -9.76 9.54
C GLU A 112 21.85 -8.35 10.16
N THR A 113 21.58 -7.33 9.36
CA THR A 113 21.52 -5.93 9.83
C THR A 113 20.21 -5.60 10.49
N ILE A 114 19.15 -6.35 10.21
CA ILE A 114 17.81 -6.10 10.75
C ILE A 114 17.75 -6.61 12.20
N LYS A 115 17.58 -5.69 13.13
CA LYS A 115 17.55 -5.99 14.58
C LYS A 115 16.15 -6.30 15.09
N ARG A 116 15.16 -5.63 14.55
CA ARG A 116 13.75 -5.84 14.87
C ARG A 116 12.87 -5.21 13.81
N VAL A 117 11.63 -5.63 13.80
CA VAL A 117 10.56 -5.05 12.98
C VAL A 117 9.46 -4.55 13.92
N GLU A 118 9.07 -3.30 13.76
CA GLU A 118 8.04 -2.65 14.54
C GLU A 118 6.76 -2.58 13.70
N TRP A 119 5.72 -3.25 14.14
CA TRP A 119 4.41 -3.27 13.51
C TRP A 119 3.44 -2.37 14.25
N ILE A 120 2.89 -1.38 13.56
CA ILE A 120 1.95 -0.40 14.11
C ILE A 120 0.66 -0.50 13.31
N ASP A 121 -0.32 -1.14 13.89
CA ASP A 121 -1.64 -1.40 13.29
C ASP A 121 -2.65 -0.26 13.50
N ASN A 122 -2.31 0.69 14.33
CA ASN A 122 -3.04 1.93 14.54
C ASN A 122 -2.04 3.08 14.72
N PRO A 123 -1.55 3.63 13.63
CA PRO A 123 -0.57 4.71 13.66
C PRO A 123 -1.13 5.96 14.34
N GLY A 124 -0.30 6.60 15.18
CA GLY A 124 -0.63 7.85 15.84
C GLY A 124 -0.69 9.06 14.89
N LEU A 125 -1.07 10.22 15.42
CA LEU A 125 -1.22 11.47 14.67
C LEU A 125 0.04 11.87 13.90
N ARG A 126 1.21 11.47 14.38
CA ARG A 126 2.53 11.68 13.73
C ARG A 126 2.73 10.92 12.40
N TYR A 127 1.89 9.94 12.08
CA TYR A 127 2.02 9.15 10.86
C TYR A 127 1.08 9.60 9.73
N ASN A 128 0.50 10.78 9.89
CA ASN A 128 -0.26 11.50 8.87
C ASN A 128 -1.31 10.68 8.10
N GLY A 129 -2.06 9.83 8.84
CA GLY A 129 -3.18 9.09 8.26
C GLY A 129 -2.81 7.77 7.56
N ALA A 130 -1.60 7.24 7.79
CA ALA A 130 -1.27 5.89 7.38
C ALA A 130 -2.19 4.87 8.07
N ASN A 131 -2.72 3.89 7.33
CA ASN A 131 -3.56 2.82 7.87
C ASN A 131 -2.76 1.83 8.73
N TYR A 132 -1.56 1.51 8.25
CA TYR A 132 -0.59 0.63 8.90
C TYR A 132 0.81 1.15 8.70
N VAL A 133 1.69 0.92 9.68
CA VAL A 133 3.12 1.25 9.56
C VAL A 133 3.96 0.03 9.89
N LEU A 134 4.89 -0.29 9.02
CA LEU A 134 5.92 -1.32 9.20
C LEU A 134 7.28 -0.64 9.25
N ASN A 135 7.93 -0.62 10.41
CA ASN A 135 9.21 0.04 10.58
C ASN A 135 10.33 -1.00 10.81
N VAL A 136 11.25 -1.09 9.87
CA VAL A 136 12.38 -2.01 9.92
C VAL A 136 13.57 -1.32 10.58
N ILE A 137 13.99 -1.79 11.75
CA ILE A 137 15.11 -1.23 12.48
C ILE A 137 16.38 -1.98 12.12
N VAL A 138 17.30 -1.27 11.49
CA VAL A 138 18.59 -1.82 11.05
C VAL A 138 19.75 -1.24 11.84
N ALA A 139 20.78 -2.03 12.06
CA ALA A 139 22.08 -1.59 12.54
C ALA A 139 23.05 -1.45 11.37
N ASN A 140 23.81 -0.39 11.36
CA ASN A 140 24.81 -0.13 10.33
C ASN A 140 26.23 -0.33 10.92
N PRO A 141 27.17 -0.92 10.17
CA PRO A 141 28.56 -0.98 10.60
C PRO A 141 29.14 0.44 10.72
N THR A 142 30.08 0.65 11.65
CA THR A 142 30.80 1.93 11.78
C THR A 142 31.94 2.08 10.79
N LEU A 143 32.50 0.98 10.36
CA LEU A 143 33.49 0.89 9.30
C LEU A 143 33.19 -0.33 8.47
N GLY A 144 33.05 -0.15 7.16
CA GLY A 144 32.73 -1.21 6.25
C GLY A 144 31.59 -0.81 5.30
N GLY A 145 30.88 -1.79 4.78
CA GLY A 145 29.80 -1.51 3.82
C GLY A 145 29.02 -2.76 3.44
N SER A 146 28.18 -2.60 2.43
CA SER A 146 27.44 -3.71 1.81
C SER A 146 27.24 -3.47 0.32
N LEU A 147 27.12 -4.57 -0.41
CA LEU A 147 26.70 -4.60 -1.82
C LEU A 147 25.59 -5.63 -1.97
N MET A 148 24.49 -5.25 -2.61
CA MET A 148 23.42 -6.15 -3.00
C MET A 148 23.19 -6.00 -4.50
N LEU A 149 23.12 -7.14 -5.21
CA LEU A 149 22.76 -7.23 -6.61
C LEU A 149 21.67 -8.29 -6.77
N GLN A 150 20.66 -8.03 -7.57
CA GLN A 150 19.60 -8.99 -7.87
C GLN A 150 19.18 -8.90 -9.34
N ALA A 151 18.98 -10.06 -9.96
CA ALA A 151 18.35 -10.19 -11.26
C ALA A 151 17.27 -11.27 -11.18
N LYS A 152 16.04 -10.94 -11.61
CA LYS A 152 14.88 -11.84 -11.59
C LYS A 152 14.12 -11.70 -12.92
N PRO A 153 14.55 -12.35 -14.01
CA PRO A 153 13.80 -12.43 -15.26
C PRO A 153 12.72 -13.52 -15.20
N ALA A 154 11.59 -13.30 -15.88
CA ALA A 154 10.68 -14.37 -16.27
C ALA A 154 11.24 -15.17 -17.44
N LEU A 155 10.81 -16.43 -17.59
CA LEU A 155 11.33 -17.32 -18.64
C LEU A 155 10.47 -17.33 -19.91
N ASN A 156 9.23 -16.88 -19.82
CA ASN A 156 8.26 -16.97 -20.92
C ASN A 156 7.59 -15.63 -21.28
N GLN A 157 7.92 -14.54 -20.56
CA GLN A 157 7.36 -13.20 -20.77
C GLN A 157 8.47 -12.16 -20.72
N LYS A 158 8.26 -11.01 -21.36
CA LYS A 158 9.14 -9.85 -21.24
C LYS A 158 8.91 -9.13 -19.89
N TRP A 159 9.19 -9.84 -18.83
CA TRP A 159 9.09 -9.35 -17.47
C TRP A 159 10.40 -9.60 -16.72
N GLY A 160 10.82 -8.64 -15.93
CA GLY A 160 12.02 -8.80 -15.10
C GLY A 160 12.17 -7.70 -14.06
N TYR A 161 12.93 -8.02 -13.02
CA TYR A 161 13.26 -7.11 -11.94
C TYR A 161 14.77 -7.15 -11.70
N TYR A 162 15.42 -6.01 -11.73
CA TYR A 162 16.87 -5.85 -11.60
C TYR A 162 17.13 -4.75 -10.57
N GLN A 163 18.01 -5.01 -9.60
CA GLN A 163 18.33 -4.05 -8.54
C GLN A 163 19.80 -4.12 -8.16
N GLY A 164 20.39 -2.97 -7.84
CA GLY A 164 21.69 -2.83 -7.22
C GLY A 164 21.69 -1.79 -6.11
N ASP A 165 22.36 -2.07 -4.99
CA ASP A 165 22.52 -1.14 -3.87
C ASP A 165 23.92 -1.32 -3.25
N ALA A 166 24.61 -0.22 -3.04
CA ALA A 166 25.92 -0.18 -2.38
C ALA A 166 25.89 0.81 -1.21
N LYS A 167 26.45 0.41 -0.06
CA LYS A 167 26.57 1.22 1.14
C LYS A 167 28.02 1.25 1.62
N LEU A 168 28.47 2.43 2.05
CA LEU A 168 29.78 2.65 2.64
C LEU A 168 29.63 3.41 3.94
N ASN A 169 30.24 2.90 5.01
CA ASN A 169 30.23 3.48 6.35
C ASN A 169 31.64 3.87 6.73
N ILE A 170 31.84 5.13 7.12
CA ILE A 170 33.11 5.67 7.57
C ILE A 170 32.86 6.48 8.85
N GLY A 171 33.13 5.90 10.01
CA GLY A 171 32.90 6.51 11.30
C GLY A 171 31.41 6.82 11.55
N ARG A 172 31.06 8.11 11.52
CA ARG A 172 29.67 8.60 11.69
C ARG A 172 28.93 8.84 10.38
N ALA A 173 29.64 8.81 9.26
CA ALA A 173 29.10 9.04 7.94
C ALA A 173 28.75 7.71 7.27
N GLN A 174 27.57 7.65 6.64
CA GLN A 174 27.16 6.57 5.78
C GLN A 174 26.70 7.15 4.44
N TRP A 175 27.22 6.58 3.38
CA TRP A 175 26.79 6.84 2.02
C TRP A 175 26.08 5.61 1.46
N SER A 176 25.03 5.81 0.68
CA SER A 176 24.44 4.73 -0.11
C SER A 176 24.07 5.25 -1.49
N VAL A 177 24.26 4.39 -2.49
CA VAL A 177 23.82 4.59 -3.86
C VAL A 177 23.14 3.32 -4.31
N GLY A 178 22.01 3.45 -4.99
CA GLY A 178 21.30 2.30 -5.49
C GLY A 178 20.31 2.66 -6.58
N GLY A 179 19.72 1.63 -7.17
CA GLY A 179 18.69 1.78 -8.18
C GLY A 179 18.07 0.44 -8.53
N TYR A 180 16.91 0.52 -9.17
CA TYR A 180 16.25 -0.65 -9.73
C TYR A 180 15.68 -0.34 -11.12
N PHE A 181 15.46 -1.41 -11.87
CA PHE A 181 14.71 -1.40 -13.11
C PHE A 181 13.74 -2.58 -13.14
N LYS A 182 12.46 -2.28 -13.36
CA LYS A 182 11.41 -3.26 -13.59
C LYS A 182 11.01 -3.20 -15.04
N LEU A 183 11.17 -4.30 -15.75
CA LEU A 183 10.70 -4.49 -17.11
C LEU A 183 9.32 -5.16 -17.07
N THR A 184 8.36 -4.62 -17.78
CA THR A 184 7.09 -5.27 -18.12
C THR A 184 6.73 -4.75 -19.51
N ASP A 185 6.77 -5.61 -20.50
CA ASP A 185 6.66 -5.24 -21.90
C ASP A 185 5.90 -6.32 -22.68
N GLU A 186 4.96 -5.91 -23.53
CA GLU A 186 4.13 -6.77 -24.38
C GLU A 186 3.42 -7.93 -23.62
N ILE A 187 2.99 -7.68 -22.38
CA ILE A 187 2.18 -8.68 -21.67
C ILE A 187 0.80 -8.72 -22.29
N LYS A 188 0.39 -9.88 -22.79
CA LYS A 188 -0.91 -10.06 -23.45
C LYS A 188 -2.05 -9.77 -22.47
N ALA A 189 -3.00 -8.95 -22.92
CA ALA A 189 -4.18 -8.53 -22.19
C ALA A 189 -5.47 -8.84 -22.95
N HIS A 190 -6.53 -9.20 -22.23
CA HIS A 190 -7.87 -9.40 -22.76
C HIS A 190 -8.86 -8.66 -21.89
N ARG A 191 -9.74 -7.85 -22.51
CA ARG A 191 -10.80 -7.14 -21.80
C ARG A 191 -12.15 -7.66 -22.30
N GLU A 192 -12.96 -8.16 -21.38
CA GLU A 192 -14.37 -8.43 -21.59
C GLU A 192 -15.15 -7.28 -20.95
N TYR A 193 -15.98 -6.60 -21.73
CA TYR A 193 -16.71 -5.44 -21.25
C TYR A 193 -18.13 -5.45 -21.83
N GLU A 194 -19.12 -5.38 -20.95
CA GLU A 194 -20.51 -5.24 -21.30
C GLU A 194 -21.10 -4.10 -20.49
N GLU A 195 -21.81 -3.18 -21.16
CA GLU A 195 -22.44 -2.04 -20.52
C GLU A 195 -23.80 -1.73 -21.12
N THR A 196 -24.70 -1.23 -20.27
CA THR A 196 -26.03 -0.81 -20.67
C THR A 196 -26.26 0.63 -20.22
N PHE A 197 -26.43 1.49 -21.17
CA PHE A 197 -26.86 2.87 -20.98
C PHE A 197 -28.37 2.93 -20.85
N THR A 198 -28.89 3.54 -19.78
CA THR A 198 -30.32 3.82 -19.60
C THR A 198 -30.54 5.31 -19.74
N TYR A 199 -31.27 5.70 -20.77
CA TYR A 199 -31.56 7.14 -21.05
C TYR A 199 -32.68 7.67 -20.15
N PRO A 200 -32.78 8.98 -19.95
CA PRO A 200 -33.89 9.61 -19.22
C PRO A 200 -35.27 9.31 -19.80
N SER A 201 -35.36 8.98 -21.08
CA SER A 201 -36.57 8.51 -21.76
C SER A 201 -37.07 7.14 -21.30
N GLY A 202 -36.22 6.35 -20.60
CA GLY A 202 -36.47 4.96 -20.23
C GLY A 202 -36.05 3.95 -21.29
N THR A 203 -35.55 4.39 -22.45
CA THR A 203 -34.94 3.49 -23.45
C THR A 203 -33.53 3.08 -22.98
N SER A 204 -33.00 1.98 -23.47
CA SER A 204 -31.66 1.52 -23.16
C SER A 204 -30.89 1.10 -24.41
N LEU A 205 -29.57 1.26 -24.35
CA LEU A 205 -28.61 0.77 -25.33
C LEU A 205 -27.59 -0.09 -24.63
N THR A 206 -27.49 -1.36 -25.04
CA THR A 206 -26.45 -2.28 -24.55
C THR A 206 -25.32 -2.32 -25.57
N ARG A 207 -24.09 -2.24 -25.08
CA ARG A 207 -22.86 -2.33 -25.84
C ARG A 207 -22.00 -3.46 -25.24
N LYS A 208 -21.59 -4.41 -26.08
CA LYS A 208 -20.78 -5.56 -25.69
C LYS A 208 -19.50 -5.60 -26.50
N GLU A 209 -18.37 -5.63 -25.82
CA GLU A 209 -17.05 -5.78 -26.40
C GLU A 209 -16.66 -7.27 -26.48
N THR A 210 -16.29 -7.71 -27.67
CA THR A 210 -15.64 -9.00 -27.92
C THR A 210 -14.15 -8.76 -28.08
N PRO A 211 -13.29 -9.26 -27.17
CA PRO A 211 -11.86 -8.97 -27.23
C PRO A 211 -11.18 -9.61 -28.44
N LEU A 212 -10.39 -8.83 -29.17
CA LEU A 212 -9.49 -9.27 -30.22
C LEU A 212 -8.04 -9.40 -29.73
N GLY A 213 -7.76 -8.87 -28.53
CA GLY A 213 -6.46 -8.89 -27.89
C GLY A 213 -6.07 -7.52 -27.38
N GLY A 214 -4.92 -7.47 -26.72
CA GLY A 214 -4.38 -6.24 -26.15
C GLY A 214 -3.03 -6.52 -25.52
N GLU A 215 -2.41 -5.46 -25.03
CA GLU A 215 -1.11 -5.53 -24.39
C GLU A 215 -0.98 -4.55 -23.22
N LEU A 216 -0.12 -4.92 -22.29
CA LEU A 216 0.29 -4.11 -21.15
C LEU A 216 1.81 -3.92 -21.19
N ASP A 217 2.23 -2.66 -21.18
CA ASP A 217 3.60 -2.26 -20.90
C ASP A 217 3.63 -1.46 -19.59
N ASN A 218 4.52 -1.80 -18.68
CA ASN A 218 4.72 -1.05 -17.43
C ASN A 218 6.18 -1.18 -16.99
N SER A 219 7.07 -0.45 -17.66
CA SER A 219 8.49 -0.43 -17.33
C SER A 219 8.85 0.83 -16.55
N GLN A 220 9.50 0.63 -15.42
CA GLN A 220 9.86 1.72 -14.51
C GLN A 220 11.21 1.49 -13.84
N GLY A 221 11.84 2.57 -13.41
CA GLY A 221 13.08 2.49 -12.66
C GLY A 221 13.27 3.67 -11.72
N ALA A 222 14.15 3.48 -10.77
CA ALA A 222 14.55 4.55 -9.87
C ALA A 222 16.04 4.46 -9.54
N ALA A 223 16.62 5.61 -9.21
CA ALA A 223 17.96 5.72 -8.65
C ALA A 223 17.95 6.65 -7.44
N TRP A 224 18.82 6.36 -6.49
CA TRP A 224 18.96 7.19 -5.29
C TRP A 224 20.40 7.30 -4.83
N ILE A 225 20.70 8.42 -4.18
CA ILE A 225 21.90 8.61 -3.38
C ILE A 225 21.50 9.18 -2.03
N THR A 226 22.06 8.64 -0.95
CA THR A 226 21.76 9.08 0.41
C THR A 226 23.02 9.32 1.22
N TYR A 227 22.96 10.27 2.09
CA TYR A 227 23.97 10.56 3.10
C TYR A 227 23.34 10.58 4.48
N ASN A 228 23.93 9.85 5.43
CA ASN A 228 23.55 9.86 6.83
C ASN A 228 24.76 10.28 7.68
N TYR A 229 24.53 11.17 8.64
CA TYR A 229 25.45 11.45 9.73
C TYR A 229 24.77 11.07 11.04
N ILE A 230 25.42 10.16 11.80
CA ILE A 230 24.84 9.58 13.01
C ILE A 230 25.80 9.79 14.16
N LYS A 231 25.43 10.69 15.08
CA LYS A 231 26.05 10.82 16.40
C LYS A 231 25.02 10.30 17.42
N PRO A 232 25.15 9.07 17.92
CA PRO A 232 24.18 8.46 18.81
C PRO A 232 23.83 9.38 19.98
N ASP A 233 22.55 9.36 20.38
CA ASP A 233 22.00 10.12 21.52
C ASP A 233 22.20 11.65 21.45
N THR A 234 22.62 12.19 20.31
CA THR A 234 22.86 13.62 20.15
C THR A 234 22.20 14.15 18.86
N THR A 235 22.70 13.73 17.69
CA THR A 235 22.28 14.31 16.41
C THR A 235 22.23 13.24 15.34
N ILE A 236 21.14 13.20 14.57
CA ILE A 236 20.99 12.44 13.34
C ILE A 236 20.69 13.43 12.23
N PHE A 237 21.48 13.38 11.17
CA PHE A 237 21.24 14.18 9.98
C PHE A 237 21.20 13.26 8.77
N TYR A 238 20.22 13.44 7.90
CA TYR A 238 20.02 12.65 6.70
C TYR A 238 19.69 13.54 5.51
N VAL A 239 20.25 13.21 4.35
CA VAL A 239 19.91 13.83 3.07
C VAL A 239 19.74 12.73 2.02
N SER A 240 18.76 12.86 1.15
CA SER A 240 18.52 11.95 0.04
C SER A 240 18.14 12.71 -1.22
N LEU A 241 18.71 12.28 -2.32
CA LEU A 241 18.25 12.56 -3.67
C LEU A 241 17.72 11.25 -4.25
N HIS A 242 16.53 11.29 -4.85
CA HIS A 242 15.89 10.14 -5.46
C HIS A 242 15.25 10.57 -6.77
N ALA A 243 15.30 9.74 -7.79
CA ALA A 243 14.63 9.98 -9.06
C ALA A 243 13.92 8.71 -9.51
N ASN A 244 12.62 8.81 -9.71
CA ASN A 244 11.79 7.78 -10.32
C ASN A 244 11.49 8.14 -11.78
N ARG A 245 11.45 7.13 -12.66
CA ARG A 245 11.00 7.28 -14.03
C ARG A 245 10.11 6.12 -14.47
N ASN A 246 8.94 6.45 -15.00
CA ASN A 246 8.16 5.53 -15.82
C ASN A 246 8.66 5.66 -17.27
N PHE A 247 9.19 4.58 -17.83
CA PHE A 247 9.67 4.52 -19.22
C PHE A 247 8.53 4.18 -20.17
N SER A 248 7.63 3.28 -19.73
CA SER A 248 6.36 2.96 -20.37
C SER A 248 5.32 2.62 -19.28
N ASP A 249 4.08 3.00 -19.52
CA ASP A 249 2.89 2.61 -18.73
C ASP A 249 1.74 2.70 -19.72
N LYS A 250 1.54 1.64 -20.52
CA LYS A 250 0.61 1.59 -21.64
C LYS A 250 -0.34 0.42 -21.43
N TRP A 251 -1.62 0.69 -21.59
CA TRP A 251 -2.68 -0.30 -21.75
C TRP A 251 -3.28 -0.13 -23.12
N GLN A 252 -3.39 -1.20 -23.90
CA GLN A 252 -4.05 -1.19 -25.18
C GLN A 252 -5.00 -2.38 -25.27
N PHE A 253 -6.21 -2.13 -25.74
CA PHE A 253 -7.22 -3.14 -26.02
C PHE A 253 -7.77 -2.94 -27.42
N ASN A 254 -7.90 -4.05 -28.14
CA ASN A 254 -8.56 -4.10 -29.42
C ASN A 254 -9.76 -5.04 -29.28
N GLY A 255 -10.89 -4.65 -29.84
CA GLY A 255 -12.13 -5.42 -29.73
C GLY A 255 -13.11 -5.12 -30.85
N LEU A 256 -14.19 -5.89 -30.87
CA LEU A 256 -15.37 -5.63 -31.67
C LEU A 256 -16.51 -5.22 -30.75
N LEU A 257 -17.14 -4.09 -31.04
CA LEU A 257 -18.35 -3.66 -30.33
C LEU A 257 -19.60 -4.12 -31.10
N ASN A 258 -20.53 -4.72 -30.34
CA ASN A 258 -21.86 -5.08 -30.81
C ASN A 258 -22.88 -4.31 -29.98
N LEU A 259 -23.79 -3.61 -30.65
CA LEU A 259 -24.77 -2.74 -30.04
C LEU A 259 -26.19 -3.33 -30.20
N SER A 260 -27.01 -3.19 -29.17
CA SER A 260 -28.38 -3.72 -29.18
C SER A 260 -29.32 -3.04 -30.20
N ASN A 261 -28.90 -1.95 -30.83
CA ASN A 261 -29.62 -1.27 -31.92
C ASN A 261 -29.36 -1.90 -33.31
N GLY A 262 -28.51 -2.90 -33.41
CA GLY A 262 -28.16 -3.61 -34.65
C GLY A 262 -26.86 -3.18 -35.29
N ASP A 263 -26.12 -2.24 -34.70
CA ASP A 263 -24.76 -1.87 -35.14
C ASP A 263 -23.78 -2.90 -34.57
N ASP A 264 -23.33 -3.86 -35.38
CA ASP A 264 -22.48 -4.94 -34.97
C ASP A 264 -21.10 -4.91 -35.63
N GLY A 265 -20.10 -5.45 -34.92
CA GLY A 265 -18.73 -5.63 -35.43
C GLY A 265 -17.94 -4.34 -35.57
N ILE A 266 -18.28 -3.29 -34.83
CA ILE A 266 -17.53 -2.03 -34.85
C ILE A 266 -16.11 -2.28 -34.30
N ASP A 267 -15.08 -1.98 -35.09
CA ASP A 267 -13.70 -2.09 -34.69
C ASP A 267 -13.38 -1.07 -33.59
N LEU A 268 -12.92 -1.54 -32.45
CA LEU A 268 -12.51 -0.73 -31.31
C LEU A 268 -11.01 -0.80 -31.09
N MET A 269 -10.38 0.38 -30.90
CA MET A 269 -9.07 0.52 -30.29
C MET A 269 -9.18 1.46 -29.08
N ASP A 270 -8.80 0.99 -27.91
CA ASP A 270 -8.76 1.78 -26.67
C ASP A 270 -7.35 1.67 -26.09
N SER A 271 -6.61 2.76 -26.09
CA SER A 271 -5.21 2.81 -25.63
C SER A 271 -5.02 3.98 -24.67
N SER A 272 -4.33 3.74 -23.59
CA SER A 272 -3.96 4.79 -22.65
C SER A 272 -2.56 4.56 -22.10
N GLY A 273 -1.88 5.63 -21.75
CA GLY A 273 -0.55 5.49 -21.21
C GLY A 273 0.00 6.74 -20.55
N ARG A 274 1.15 6.56 -19.91
CA ARG A 274 1.79 7.61 -19.14
C ARG A 274 3.30 7.42 -19.10
N ILE A 275 4.04 8.50 -19.30
CA ILE A 275 5.49 8.56 -19.14
C ILE A 275 5.83 9.76 -18.28
N GLY A 276 6.75 9.62 -17.35
CA GLY A 276 7.13 10.76 -16.52
C GLY A 276 8.30 10.48 -15.58
N THR A 277 8.89 11.55 -15.09
CA THR A 277 10.03 11.51 -14.17
C THR A 277 9.69 12.32 -12.92
N THR A 278 10.05 11.79 -11.75
CA THR A 278 9.82 12.42 -10.45
C THR A 278 11.13 12.46 -9.67
N PRO A 279 11.99 13.48 -9.86
CA PRO A 279 13.06 13.75 -8.92
C PRO A 279 12.50 14.25 -7.58
N SER A 280 13.13 13.85 -6.50
CA SER A 280 12.79 14.27 -5.13
C SER A 280 14.03 14.46 -4.29
N PHE A 281 13.91 15.37 -3.33
CA PHE A 281 14.92 15.68 -2.32
C PHE A 281 14.29 15.56 -0.94
N SER A 282 15.00 14.99 0.02
CA SER A 282 14.61 15.02 1.43
C SER A 282 15.79 15.32 2.34
N ALA A 283 15.52 16.05 3.42
CA ALA A 283 16.48 16.37 4.47
C ALA A 283 15.81 16.20 5.84
N TYR A 284 16.51 15.57 6.78
CA TYR A 284 16.02 15.27 8.11
C TYR A 284 17.05 15.62 9.15
N LEU A 285 16.62 16.25 10.23
CA LEU A 285 17.43 16.56 11.40
C LEU A 285 16.70 16.09 12.65
N GLU A 286 17.36 15.28 13.47
CA GLU A 286 16.93 14.92 14.81
C GLU A 286 18.00 15.37 15.81
N GLN A 287 17.57 16.17 16.78
CA GLN A 287 18.43 16.70 17.82
C GLN A 287 17.90 16.29 19.19
N HIS A 288 18.73 15.56 19.93
CA HIS A 288 18.47 15.20 21.32
C HIS A 288 19.03 16.25 22.27
N PHE A 289 18.21 16.63 23.24
CA PHE A 289 18.58 17.58 24.30
C PHE A 289 18.55 16.90 25.68
N ALA A 290 19.07 17.59 26.67
CA ALA A 290 18.98 17.14 28.06
C ALA A 290 17.53 16.83 28.48
N HIS A 291 17.38 16.01 29.54
CA HIS A 291 16.08 15.62 30.10
C HIS A 291 15.15 14.88 29.13
N LYS A 292 15.69 14.07 28.20
CA LYS A 292 14.94 13.25 27.22
C LYS A 292 13.97 14.08 26.37
N GLN A 293 14.46 15.15 25.85
CA GLN A 293 13.77 15.98 24.86
C GLN A 293 14.35 15.73 23.48
N THR A 294 13.52 15.71 22.46
CA THR A 294 13.95 15.54 21.08
C THR A 294 13.18 16.49 20.19
N LEU A 295 13.90 17.23 19.35
CA LEU A 295 13.35 18.01 18.25
C LEU A 295 13.66 17.29 16.95
N VAL A 296 12.65 17.16 16.13
CA VAL A 296 12.77 16.54 14.80
C VAL A 296 12.27 17.53 13.77
N VAL A 297 13.04 17.73 12.71
CA VAL A 297 12.65 18.55 11.56
C VAL A 297 12.85 17.72 10.30
N ASP A 298 11.85 17.70 9.44
CA ASP A 298 11.87 16.99 8.16
C ASP A 298 11.43 17.92 7.04
N PHE A 299 12.18 17.94 5.96
CA PHE A 299 11.88 18.68 4.73
C PHE A 299 11.88 17.72 3.55
N SER A 300 10.88 17.85 2.67
CA SER A 300 10.86 17.14 1.39
C SER A 300 10.41 18.06 0.27
N ALA A 301 10.94 17.82 -0.92
CA ALA A 301 10.53 18.47 -2.16
C ALA A 301 10.53 17.46 -3.30
N SER A 302 9.53 17.52 -4.16
CA SER A 302 9.46 16.68 -5.35
C SER A 302 8.92 17.48 -6.54
N MET A 303 9.29 17.05 -7.74
CA MET A 303 8.78 17.59 -8.99
C MET A 303 8.41 16.45 -9.92
N TYR A 304 7.19 16.43 -10.41
CA TYR A 304 6.77 15.54 -11.49
C TYR A 304 6.80 16.30 -12.81
N ALA A 305 7.41 15.69 -13.83
CA ALA A 305 7.35 16.16 -15.21
C ALA A 305 7.05 14.95 -16.11
N GLY A 306 5.95 15.01 -16.86
CA GLY A 306 5.55 13.89 -17.69
C GLY A 306 4.36 14.24 -18.56
N HIS A 307 3.91 13.23 -19.29
CA HIS A 307 2.69 13.30 -20.09
C HIS A 307 1.89 12.01 -19.95
N SER A 308 0.60 12.13 -20.17
CA SER A 308 -0.34 11.03 -20.27
C SER A 308 -1.21 11.21 -21.51
N TYR A 309 -1.62 10.10 -22.09
CA TYR A 309 -2.48 10.08 -23.27
C TYR A 309 -3.58 9.04 -23.11
N SER A 310 -4.67 9.24 -23.86
CA SER A 310 -5.75 8.28 -24.03
C SER A 310 -6.30 8.42 -25.44
N ASP A 311 -6.33 7.33 -26.18
CA ASP A 311 -6.81 7.24 -27.55
C ASP A 311 -7.96 6.23 -27.59
N TYR A 312 -9.12 6.68 -28.05
CA TYR A 312 -10.32 5.87 -28.20
C TYR A 312 -10.84 6.01 -29.62
N VAL A 313 -10.77 4.93 -30.38
CA VAL A 313 -11.12 4.95 -31.82
C VAL A 313 -12.12 3.85 -32.12
N GLU A 314 -13.23 4.23 -32.75
CA GLU A 314 -14.26 3.31 -33.29
C GLU A 314 -14.35 3.48 -34.81
N LYS A 315 -14.38 2.34 -35.54
CA LYS A 315 -14.47 2.31 -37.02
C LYS A 315 -15.57 1.36 -37.45
N TYR A 316 -16.20 1.69 -38.59
CA TYR A 316 -17.10 0.74 -39.24
C TYR A 316 -16.36 -0.52 -39.70
N PRO A 317 -16.99 -1.70 -39.63
CA PRO A 317 -16.37 -2.96 -40.00
C PRO A 317 -15.78 -2.93 -41.42
N GLY A 318 -14.48 -3.30 -41.52
CA GLY A 318 -13.79 -3.35 -42.82
C GLY A 318 -13.64 -1.99 -43.54
N SER A 319 -13.84 -0.90 -42.85
CA SER A 319 -13.80 0.47 -43.40
C SER A 319 -12.69 1.28 -42.73
N THR A 320 -12.24 2.34 -43.40
CA THR A 320 -11.42 3.40 -42.81
C THR A 320 -12.25 4.53 -42.22
N HIS A 321 -13.60 4.45 -42.35
CA HIS A 321 -14.49 5.50 -41.84
C HIS A 321 -14.63 5.41 -40.32
N LEU A 322 -14.30 6.53 -39.67
CA LEU A 322 -14.32 6.66 -38.22
C LEU A 322 -15.73 7.00 -37.72
N ILE A 323 -16.17 6.30 -36.66
CA ILE A 323 -17.37 6.62 -35.89
C ILE A 323 -17.00 7.59 -34.77
N ASN A 324 -15.94 7.23 -34.03
CA ASN A 324 -15.37 8.07 -32.97
C ASN A 324 -13.82 8.08 -33.12
N ASP A 325 -13.24 9.25 -32.91
CA ASP A 325 -11.79 9.47 -32.95
C ASP A 325 -11.41 10.48 -31.86
N ILE A 326 -11.13 9.93 -30.67
CA ILE A 326 -10.97 10.72 -29.44
C ILE A 326 -9.55 10.57 -28.95
N HIS A 327 -8.82 11.69 -28.95
CA HIS A 327 -7.45 11.75 -28.47
C HIS A 327 -7.35 12.73 -27.29
N THR A 328 -6.83 12.29 -26.20
CA THR A 328 -6.52 13.13 -25.04
C THR A 328 -5.03 13.10 -24.78
N TYR A 329 -4.39 14.25 -24.73
CA TYR A 329 -2.97 14.37 -24.39
C TYR A 329 -2.77 15.47 -23.37
N ILE A 330 -2.16 15.11 -22.22
CA ILE A 330 -1.97 16.02 -21.09
C ILE A 330 -0.49 16.05 -20.72
N LYS A 331 0.09 17.26 -20.66
CA LYS A 331 1.42 17.50 -20.11
C LYS A 331 1.29 18.05 -18.70
N ASP A 332 1.92 17.36 -17.74
CA ASP A 332 1.94 17.74 -16.33
C ASP A 332 3.32 18.22 -15.88
N ARG A 333 3.33 19.33 -15.13
CA ARG A 333 4.49 19.81 -14.36
C ARG A 333 4.01 20.20 -12.97
N ASN A 334 4.24 19.31 -12.02
CA ASN A 334 3.71 19.43 -10.67
C ASN A 334 4.87 19.49 -9.68
N GLN A 335 4.73 20.32 -8.65
CA GLN A 335 5.73 20.52 -7.61
C GLN A 335 5.07 20.33 -6.25
N ALA A 336 5.75 19.65 -5.35
CA ALA A 336 5.31 19.48 -3.98
C ALA A 336 6.45 19.80 -3.00
N TYR A 337 6.12 20.50 -1.92
CA TYR A 337 7.03 20.87 -0.85
C TYR A 337 6.39 20.52 0.48
N GLY A 338 7.17 19.98 1.41
CA GLY A 338 6.72 19.65 2.75
C GLY A 338 7.76 20.03 3.80
N LEU A 339 7.30 20.55 4.92
CA LEU A 339 8.08 20.80 6.12
C LEU A 339 7.31 20.30 7.33
N GLU A 340 7.97 19.54 8.19
CA GLU A 340 7.39 19.05 9.43
C GLU A 340 8.37 19.29 10.58
N ALA A 341 7.86 19.70 11.74
CA ALA A 341 8.62 19.83 12.97
C ALA A 341 7.85 19.18 14.12
N ASN A 342 8.54 18.34 14.90
CA ASN A 342 7.96 17.65 16.04
C ASN A 342 8.84 17.79 17.27
N TYR A 343 8.23 18.12 18.40
CA TYR A 343 8.85 18.10 19.71
C TYR A 343 8.33 16.92 20.51
N ILE A 344 9.24 16.15 21.09
CA ILE A 344 8.95 14.96 21.90
C ILE A 344 9.59 15.13 23.26
N LYS A 345 8.81 15.00 24.32
CA LYS A 345 9.25 14.94 25.70
C LYS A 345 8.88 13.60 26.31
N GLN A 346 9.89 12.87 26.80
CA GLN A 346 9.67 11.57 27.41
C GLN A 346 9.94 11.62 28.93
N TRP A 347 9.04 11.02 29.70
CA TRP A 347 9.20 10.72 31.12
C TRP A 347 9.24 9.19 31.31
N ARG A 348 9.33 8.75 32.55
CA ARG A 348 9.42 7.29 32.85
C ARG A 348 8.22 6.48 32.34
N ALA A 349 7.01 7.00 32.55
CA ALA A 349 5.75 6.33 32.17
C ALA A 349 4.92 7.10 31.16
N SER A 350 5.37 8.26 30.71
CA SER A 350 4.58 9.15 29.86
C SER A 350 5.44 9.72 28.72
N ARG A 351 4.76 10.10 27.63
CA ARG A 351 5.36 10.82 26.50
C ARG A 351 4.38 11.89 26.03
N PHE A 352 4.89 13.09 25.83
CA PHE A 352 4.18 14.16 25.14
C PHE A 352 4.81 14.37 23.79
N THR A 353 4.01 14.51 22.76
CA THR A 353 4.44 14.83 21.40
C THR A 353 3.58 15.97 20.88
N ALA A 354 4.18 17.02 20.38
CA ALA A 354 3.50 18.08 19.66
C ALA A 354 4.20 18.34 18.33
N GLY A 355 3.44 18.63 17.30
CA GLY A 355 4.02 18.83 15.98
C GLY A 355 3.21 19.77 15.10
N ALA A 356 3.91 20.29 14.10
CA ALA A 356 3.35 21.11 13.03
C ALA A 356 3.91 20.65 11.69
N SER A 357 3.07 20.58 10.66
CA SER A 357 3.51 20.36 9.29
C SER A 357 2.80 21.28 8.32
N TYR A 358 3.51 21.59 7.22
CA TYR A 358 2.96 22.34 6.10
C TYR A 358 3.37 21.66 4.79
N THR A 359 2.39 21.44 3.90
CA THR A 359 2.63 20.94 2.55
C THR A 359 2.02 21.87 1.52
N ALA A 360 2.73 22.09 0.41
CA ALA A 360 2.31 22.95 -0.69
C ALA A 360 2.47 22.18 -2.00
N ASN A 361 1.37 22.01 -2.74
CA ASN A 361 1.36 21.44 -4.08
C ASN A 361 1.04 22.53 -5.10
N ARG A 362 1.77 22.53 -6.22
CA ARG A 362 1.63 23.47 -7.33
C ARG A 362 1.58 22.65 -8.62
N ASN A 363 0.40 22.53 -9.19
CA ASN A 363 0.15 21.70 -10.35
C ASN A 363 -0.11 22.58 -11.57
N ARG A 364 0.48 22.19 -12.69
CA ARG A 364 0.26 22.78 -14.00
C ARG A 364 0.01 21.66 -14.99
N SER A 365 -1.20 21.61 -15.55
CA SER A 365 -1.61 20.65 -16.57
C SER A 365 -1.96 21.38 -17.86
N THR A 366 -1.37 20.95 -18.98
CA THR A 366 -1.65 21.48 -20.32
C THR A 366 -2.37 20.42 -21.13
N TYR A 367 -3.54 20.72 -21.63
CA TYR A 367 -4.42 19.84 -22.40
C TYR A 367 -4.30 20.17 -23.89
N GLU A 368 -3.61 19.32 -24.66
CA GLU A 368 -3.44 19.56 -26.11
C GLU A 368 -4.76 19.41 -26.86
N ASN A 369 -5.62 18.48 -26.43
CA ASN A 369 -6.97 18.30 -27.01
C ASN A 369 -7.96 19.42 -26.69
N LEU A 370 -7.60 20.39 -25.87
CA LEU A 370 -8.38 21.61 -25.57
C LEU A 370 -7.62 22.87 -26.03
N ASP A 371 -7.11 22.87 -27.27
CA ASP A 371 -6.36 23.98 -27.85
C ASP A 371 -5.16 24.45 -27.00
N GLY A 372 -4.54 23.52 -26.28
CA GLY A 372 -3.42 23.83 -25.40
C GLY A 372 -3.81 24.53 -24.09
N ALA A 373 -5.07 24.42 -23.66
CA ALA A 373 -5.54 25.01 -22.42
C ALA A 373 -4.69 24.60 -21.23
N VAL A 374 -4.34 25.57 -20.39
CA VAL A 374 -3.48 25.37 -19.21
C VAL A 374 -4.29 25.60 -17.95
N PHE A 375 -4.24 24.65 -17.04
CA PHE A 375 -4.87 24.72 -15.72
C PHE A 375 -3.82 24.73 -14.63
N HIS A 376 -3.89 25.71 -13.73
CA HIS A 376 -3.03 25.81 -12.56
C HIS A 376 -3.83 25.56 -11.30
N GLN A 377 -3.43 24.54 -10.56
CA GLN A 377 -3.99 24.23 -9.24
C GLN A 377 -2.95 24.46 -8.14
N ARG A 378 -3.39 25.15 -7.10
CA ARG A 378 -2.64 25.33 -5.86
C ARG A 378 -3.35 24.59 -4.73
N GLN A 379 -2.63 23.75 -3.99
CA GLN A 379 -3.13 23.11 -2.76
C GLN A 379 -2.14 23.38 -1.62
N ASP A 380 -2.66 23.86 -0.49
CA ASP A 380 -1.90 24.09 0.73
C ASP A 380 -2.57 23.34 1.88
N LYS A 381 -1.79 22.63 2.69
CA LYS A 381 -2.23 21.94 3.90
C LYS A 381 -1.32 22.36 5.06
N ALA A 382 -1.92 22.79 6.17
CA ALA A 382 -1.22 22.97 7.45
C ALA A 382 -1.85 22.05 8.49
N TYR A 383 -1.04 21.38 9.29
CA TYR A 383 -1.50 20.46 10.30
C TYR A 383 -0.75 20.68 11.60
N PHE A 384 -1.48 20.76 12.70
CA PHE A 384 -0.95 20.93 14.05
C PHE A 384 -1.54 19.84 14.92
N PHE A 385 -0.73 19.25 15.80
CA PHE A 385 -1.25 18.23 16.72
C PHE A 385 -0.53 18.23 18.07
N ALA A 386 -1.22 17.68 19.08
CA ALA A 386 -0.66 17.31 20.36
C ALA A 386 -1.19 15.94 20.78
N GLU A 387 -0.30 15.10 21.29
CA GLU A 387 -0.59 13.73 21.72
C GLU A 387 0.06 13.47 23.07
N TYR A 388 -0.67 12.84 23.99
CA TYR A 388 -0.17 12.40 25.27
C TYR A 388 -0.37 10.91 25.45
N PHE A 389 0.70 10.22 25.81
CA PHE A 389 0.78 8.80 26.11
C PHE A 389 1.07 8.62 27.59
N HIS A 390 0.34 7.71 28.26
CA HIS A 390 0.57 7.37 29.64
C HIS A 390 0.35 5.86 29.90
N ARG A 391 1.28 5.26 30.66
CA ARG A 391 1.22 3.86 31.05
C ARG A 391 0.93 3.73 32.55
N ILE A 392 -0.12 2.99 32.87
CA ILE A 392 -0.56 2.67 34.22
C ILE A 392 -0.56 1.14 34.36
N ASN A 393 0.48 0.58 34.95
CA ASN A 393 0.62 -0.88 35.12
C ASN A 393 0.46 -1.64 33.79
N LYS A 394 -0.63 -2.40 33.66
CA LYS A 394 -0.99 -3.23 32.49
C LYS A 394 -1.82 -2.48 31.45
N VAL A 395 -2.22 -1.26 31.74
CA VAL A 395 -3.00 -0.41 30.84
C VAL A 395 -2.15 0.72 30.29
N THR A 396 -2.30 0.98 29.02
CA THR A 396 -1.70 2.14 28.36
C THR A 396 -2.77 2.94 27.64
N LEU A 397 -2.74 4.24 27.85
CA LEU A 397 -3.66 5.19 27.26
C LEU A 397 -2.87 6.16 26.37
N THR A 398 -3.38 6.42 25.19
CA THR A 398 -2.89 7.48 24.29
C THR A 398 -4.09 8.31 23.89
N GLY A 399 -3.98 9.61 24.01
CA GLY A 399 -5.00 10.55 23.55
C GLY A 399 -4.35 11.74 22.84
N GLY A 400 -4.95 12.19 21.77
CA GLY A 400 -4.42 13.31 21.00
C GLY A 400 -5.50 14.03 20.20
N ILE A 401 -5.18 15.24 19.84
CA ILE A 401 -6.00 16.06 18.95
C ILE A 401 -5.11 16.76 17.93
N GLY A 402 -5.57 16.77 16.70
CA GLY A 402 -4.96 17.54 15.61
C GLY A 402 -5.95 18.51 15.01
N ALA A 403 -5.46 19.58 14.41
CA ALA A 403 -6.20 20.54 13.60
C ALA A 403 -5.55 20.65 12.23
N GLN A 404 -6.30 20.39 11.16
CA GLN A 404 -5.83 20.44 9.78
C GLN A 404 -6.55 21.55 9.03
N TYR A 405 -5.78 22.47 8.47
CA TYR A 405 -6.23 23.40 7.46
C TYR A 405 -5.92 22.85 6.07
N THR A 406 -6.88 22.92 5.16
CA THR A 406 -6.70 22.55 3.76
C THR A 406 -7.30 23.66 2.89
N SER A 407 -6.54 24.08 1.88
CA SER A 407 -6.98 25.03 0.85
C SER A 407 -6.57 24.51 -0.51
N PHE A 408 -7.47 24.53 -1.47
CA PHE A 408 -7.11 24.40 -2.88
C PHE A 408 -7.81 25.46 -3.72
N LEU A 409 -7.20 25.83 -4.85
CA LEU A 409 -7.65 26.89 -5.72
C LEU A 409 -7.22 26.60 -7.15
N PHE A 410 -8.15 26.74 -8.10
CA PHE A 410 -7.88 26.87 -9.52
C PHE A 410 -7.70 28.34 -9.89
N LYS A 411 -6.53 28.66 -10.47
CA LYS A 411 -6.17 30.07 -10.76
C LYS A 411 -7.07 30.66 -11.85
N GLU A 412 -7.39 29.88 -12.88
CA GLU A 412 -8.11 30.32 -14.07
C GLU A 412 -9.57 30.70 -13.77
N THR A 413 -10.22 29.98 -12.86
CA THR A 413 -11.63 30.20 -12.49
C THR A 413 -11.80 30.88 -11.15
N SER A 414 -10.72 30.99 -10.37
CA SER A 414 -10.74 31.41 -8.95
C SER A 414 -11.64 30.53 -8.06
N GLN A 415 -12.00 29.33 -8.55
CA GLN A 415 -12.80 28.36 -7.82
C GLN A 415 -11.93 27.53 -6.90
N GLY A 416 -12.45 27.13 -5.75
CA GLY A 416 -11.71 26.33 -4.79
C GLY A 416 -12.45 26.20 -3.46
N SER A 417 -11.79 25.54 -2.51
CA SER A 417 -12.33 25.28 -1.19
C SER A 417 -11.28 25.50 -0.10
N ARG A 418 -11.76 25.91 1.08
CA ARG A 418 -10.95 26.04 2.30
C ARG A 418 -11.70 25.41 3.44
N SER A 419 -10.99 24.63 4.27
CA SER A 419 -11.60 23.97 5.40
C SER A 419 -10.62 23.82 6.57
N TRP A 420 -11.17 23.89 7.81
CA TRP A 420 -10.52 23.45 9.02
C TRP A 420 -11.21 22.19 9.53
N ASN A 421 -10.44 21.21 9.93
CA ASN A 421 -10.96 19.93 10.42
C ASN A 421 -10.19 19.50 11.65
N LEU A 422 -10.90 18.99 12.64
CA LEU A 422 -10.31 18.39 13.83
C LEU A 422 -10.05 16.91 13.61
N ARG A 423 -8.95 16.41 14.18
CA ARG A 423 -8.50 15.02 14.09
C ARG A 423 -8.28 14.44 15.48
N PRO A 424 -9.34 14.08 16.21
CA PRO A 424 -9.21 13.39 17.50
C PRO A 424 -8.71 11.96 17.30
N GLN A 425 -7.92 11.47 18.26
CA GLN A 425 -7.43 10.11 18.34
C GLN A 425 -7.39 9.64 19.80
N ALA A 426 -7.73 8.38 20.04
CA ALA A 426 -7.61 7.74 21.35
C ALA A 426 -7.29 6.26 21.19
N THR A 427 -6.42 5.73 22.04
CA THR A 427 -6.10 4.30 22.11
C THR A 427 -5.98 3.87 23.56
N ALA A 428 -6.64 2.76 23.90
CA ALA A 428 -6.50 2.08 25.16
C ALA A 428 -6.00 0.64 24.90
N THR A 429 -4.91 0.27 25.53
CA THR A 429 -4.33 -1.07 25.40
C THR A 429 -4.21 -1.71 26.77
N TYR A 430 -4.80 -2.91 26.94
CA TYR A 430 -4.67 -3.74 28.12
C TYR A 430 -3.82 -4.98 27.81
N SER A 431 -2.70 -5.13 28.50
CA SER A 431 -1.76 -6.25 28.35
C SER A 431 -1.63 -6.96 29.71
N PRO A 432 -2.48 -7.98 29.99
CA PRO A 432 -2.42 -8.72 31.26
C PRO A 432 -1.08 -9.40 31.47
N ASN A 433 -0.46 -9.87 30.39
CA ASN A 433 0.87 -10.47 30.32
C ASN A 433 1.49 -10.26 28.92
N GLN A 434 2.65 -10.85 28.64
CA GLN A 434 3.33 -10.72 27.35
C GLN A 434 2.65 -11.50 26.20
N ASN A 435 1.81 -12.47 26.53
CA ASN A 435 1.16 -13.35 25.55
C ASN A 435 -0.19 -12.82 25.08
N HIS A 436 -0.82 -11.93 25.80
CA HIS A 436 -2.18 -11.47 25.52
C HIS A 436 -2.28 -9.94 25.55
N GLN A 437 -2.95 -9.38 24.56
CA GLN A 437 -3.21 -7.95 24.47
C GLN A 437 -4.59 -7.68 23.88
N LEU A 438 -5.32 -6.78 24.51
CA LEU A 438 -6.57 -6.22 24.01
C LEU A 438 -6.34 -4.73 23.72
N ARG A 439 -6.66 -4.27 22.51
CA ARG A 439 -6.51 -2.88 22.09
C ARG A 439 -7.81 -2.35 21.51
N LEU A 440 -8.28 -1.23 22.07
CA LEU A 440 -9.35 -0.42 21.53
C LEU A 440 -8.75 0.87 20.99
N SER A 441 -9.04 1.22 19.76
CA SER A 441 -8.51 2.42 19.12
C SER A 441 -9.56 3.16 18.32
N PHE A 442 -9.53 4.49 18.44
CA PHE A 442 -10.28 5.43 17.62
C PHE A 442 -9.31 6.36 16.93
N THR A 443 -9.42 6.48 15.61
CA THR A 443 -8.55 7.30 14.77
C THR A 443 -9.39 8.09 13.79
N SER A 444 -8.96 9.32 13.48
CA SER A 444 -9.59 10.13 12.45
C SER A 444 -8.53 10.74 11.51
N TRP A 445 -8.89 10.89 10.24
CA TRP A 445 -8.06 11.56 9.25
C TRP A 445 -8.90 12.31 8.23
N GLN A 446 -8.22 13.11 7.42
CA GLN A 446 -8.84 13.97 6.43
C GLN A 446 -8.20 13.70 5.06
N SER A 447 -9.02 13.57 4.03
CA SER A 447 -8.58 13.44 2.65
C SER A 447 -9.03 14.66 1.87
N ALA A 448 -8.08 15.45 1.39
CA ALA A 448 -8.40 16.54 0.48
C ALA A 448 -8.77 15.97 -0.89
N PRO A 449 -9.61 16.68 -1.67
CA PRO A 449 -9.87 16.29 -3.04
C PRO A 449 -8.56 16.19 -3.85
N SER A 450 -8.47 15.20 -4.71
CA SER A 450 -7.35 15.02 -5.63
C SER A 450 -7.43 15.98 -6.82
N LEU A 451 -6.33 16.11 -7.57
CA LEU A 451 -6.32 16.90 -8.80
C LEU A 451 -7.35 16.36 -9.82
N ALA A 452 -7.47 15.05 -9.96
CA ALA A 452 -8.42 14.43 -10.90
C ALA A 452 -9.88 14.68 -10.53
N GLU A 453 -10.23 14.68 -9.23
CA GLU A 453 -11.60 14.90 -8.75
C GLU A 453 -12.04 16.37 -8.87
N THR A 454 -11.08 17.29 -8.86
CA THR A 454 -11.36 18.74 -8.88
C THR A 454 -11.15 19.39 -10.25
N ASN A 455 -10.56 18.67 -11.21
CA ASN A 455 -10.21 19.21 -12.51
C ASN A 455 -11.44 19.55 -13.34
N ILE A 456 -11.59 20.82 -13.71
CA ILE A 456 -12.71 21.36 -14.47
C ILE A 456 -12.61 21.13 -15.99
N ALA A 457 -11.46 20.64 -16.49
CA ALA A 457 -11.30 20.32 -17.90
C ALA A 457 -12.21 19.15 -18.29
N PRO A 458 -13.16 19.32 -19.22
CA PRO A 458 -14.00 18.22 -19.66
C PRO A 458 -13.18 17.22 -20.46
N GLN A 459 -13.33 15.95 -20.12
CA GLN A 459 -12.64 14.84 -20.79
C GLN A 459 -13.66 13.91 -21.42
N GLN A 460 -13.62 13.77 -22.72
CA GLN A 460 -14.39 12.77 -23.43
C GLN A 460 -13.70 11.42 -23.30
N LEU A 461 -14.45 10.38 -22.90
CA LEU A 461 -13.94 9.03 -22.67
C LEU A 461 -14.27 8.11 -23.86
N ASP A 462 -15.47 8.28 -24.43
CA ASP A 462 -15.95 7.58 -25.63
C ASP A 462 -17.08 8.40 -26.29
N GLY A 463 -17.83 7.81 -27.21
CA GLY A 463 -18.92 8.48 -27.94
C GLY A 463 -20.05 9.00 -27.03
N PHE A 464 -20.24 8.44 -25.85
CA PHE A 464 -21.34 8.76 -24.93
C PHE A 464 -20.90 9.35 -23.62
N GLN A 465 -19.69 8.99 -23.14
CA GLN A 465 -19.24 9.24 -21.77
C GLN A 465 -18.23 10.38 -21.67
N TRP A 466 -18.46 11.23 -20.69
CA TRP A 466 -17.61 12.36 -20.35
C TRP A 466 -17.25 12.33 -18.86
N ARG A 467 -16.14 12.95 -18.50
CA ARG A 467 -15.74 13.16 -17.10
C ARG A 467 -15.42 14.62 -16.86
N ILE A 468 -15.95 15.16 -15.75
CA ILE A 468 -15.73 16.54 -15.33
C ILE A 468 -15.52 16.53 -13.81
N GLY A 469 -14.43 17.13 -13.32
CA GLY A 469 -14.20 17.31 -11.89
C GLY A 469 -15.07 18.40 -11.28
N ASN A 470 -15.10 18.43 -9.95
CA ASN A 470 -15.88 19.41 -9.18
C ASN A 470 -14.95 20.25 -8.30
N PRO A 471 -14.69 21.52 -8.62
CA PRO A 471 -13.79 22.38 -7.83
C PRO A 471 -14.37 22.79 -6.47
N ASN A 472 -15.67 22.54 -6.23
CA ASN A 472 -16.37 22.90 -4.98
C ASN A 472 -16.37 21.76 -3.94
N LEU A 473 -15.65 20.66 -4.19
CA LEU A 473 -15.54 19.56 -3.26
C LEU A 473 -14.93 20.01 -1.92
N LYS A 474 -15.49 19.50 -0.85
CA LYS A 474 -14.96 19.69 0.51
C LYS A 474 -14.05 18.53 0.89
N THR A 475 -13.11 18.79 1.78
CA THR A 475 -12.29 17.74 2.41
C THR A 475 -13.18 16.65 3.02
N SER A 476 -12.90 15.41 2.70
CA SER A 476 -13.57 14.24 3.30
C SER A 476 -13.00 13.94 4.67
N SER A 477 -13.87 13.66 5.64
CA SER A 477 -13.53 13.23 6.99
C SER A 477 -13.74 11.74 7.13
N SER A 478 -12.79 11.04 7.72
CA SER A 478 -12.87 9.60 7.97
C SER A 478 -12.58 9.27 9.43
N TYR A 479 -13.32 8.31 9.96
CA TYR A 479 -13.24 7.85 11.33
C TYR A 479 -13.14 6.33 11.35
N MET A 480 -12.30 5.79 12.22
CA MET A 480 -12.11 4.37 12.39
C MET A 480 -12.12 3.99 13.86
N LEU A 481 -12.99 3.07 14.24
CA LEU A 481 -13.01 2.40 15.54
C LEU A 481 -12.57 0.94 15.34
N SER A 482 -11.63 0.47 16.14
CA SER A 482 -11.12 -0.90 16.03
C SER A 482 -10.92 -1.51 17.41
N LEU A 483 -11.42 -2.74 17.58
CA LEU A 483 -11.13 -3.60 18.72
C LEU A 483 -10.34 -4.80 18.22
N ARG A 484 -9.14 -5.00 18.77
CA ARG A 484 -8.24 -6.10 18.42
C ARG A 484 -7.80 -6.87 19.66
N TYR A 485 -7.91 -8.19 19.59
CA TYR A 485 -7.25 -9.09 20.53
C TYR A 485 -6.09 -9.80 19.84
N SER A 486 -4.94 -9.85 20.50
CA SER A 486 -3.71 -10.50 20.00
C SER A 486 -3.22 -11.51 21.03
N TYR A 487 -2.74 -12.64 20.54
CA TYR A 487 -2.19 -13.73 21.34
C TYR A 487 -0.84 -14.21 20.78
N ASN A 488 0.04 -14.68 21.68
CA ASN A 488 1.37 -15.18 21.33
C ASN A 488 1.72 -16.34 22.26
N LEU A 489 1.37 -17.55 21.83
CA LEU A 489 1.66 -18.80 22.51
C LEU A 489 2.89 -19.46 21.86
N PRO A 490 3.52 -20.47 22.45
CA PRO A 490 4.80 -21.02 21.97
C PRO A 490 4.83 -21.45 20.49
N ARG A 491 3.72 -21.98 19.97
CA ARG A 491 3.62 -22.44 18.56
C ARG A 491 2.50 -21.77 17.77
N ILE A 492 1.64 -21.01 18.43
CA ILE A 492 0.46 -20.40 17.84
C ILE A 492 0.43 -18.95 18.23
N SER A 493 0.45 -18.05 17.25
CA SER A 493 0.30 -16.62 17.48
C SER A 493 -0.74 -16.05 16.50
N GLY A 494 -1.21 -14.85 16.75
CA GLY A 494 -2.11 -14.21 15.84
C GLY A 494 -2.95 -13.10 16.47
N SER A 495 -3.95 -12.70 15.71
CA SER A 495 -4.92 -11.71 16.18
C SER A 495 -6.28 -11.92 15.53
N PHE A 496 -7.32 -11.44 16.19
CA PHE A 496 -8.64 -11.28 15.63
C PHE A 496 -9.27 -9.97 16.11
N GLY A 497 -10.22 -9.47 15.38
CA GLY A 497 -10.86 -8.22 15.77
C GLY A 497 -11.98 -7.79 14.85
N VAL A 498 -12.51 -6.63 15.19
CA VAL A 498 -13.53 -5.92 14.43
C VAL A 498 -13.10 -4.49 14.22
N ARG A 499 -13.40 -3.96 13.04
CA ARG A 499 -13.16 -2.58 12.65
C ARG A 499 -14.42 -2.00 12.05
N GLU A 500 -14.78 -0.83 12.48
CA GLU A 500 -15.76 0.02 11.82
C GLU A 500 -15.03 1.23 11.24
N PHE A 501 -15.25 1.46 9.97
CA PHE A 501 -14.79 2.64 9.24
C PHE A 501 -16.00 3.41 8.76
N THR A 502 -16.01 4.73 8.94
CA THR A 502 -17.06 5.60 8.41
C THR A 502 -16.48 6.90 7.86
N SER A 503 -16.97 7.29 6.70
CA SER A 503 -16.66 8.58 6.08
C SER A 503 -17.98 9.27 5.70
N PRO A 504 -18.49 10.18 6.54
CA PRO A 504 -19.84 10.76 6.37
C PRO A 504 -19.97 11.71 5.16
N ASN A 505 -18.85 12.09 4.57
CA ASN A 505 -18.79 12.99 3.39
C ASN A 505 -17.70 12.53 2.41
N ALA A 506 -17.63 11.22 2.15
CA ALA A 506 -16.68 10.66 1.20
C ALA A 506 -16.83 11.33 -0.19
N ILE A 507 -15.71 11.60 -0.84
CA ILE A 507 -15.71 12.12 -2.22
C ILE A 507 -15.87 10.93 -3.14
N THR A 508 -16.96 10.87 -3.90
CA THR A 508 -17.30 9.74 -4.77
C THR A 508 -17.76 10.18 -6.14
N PRO A 509 -17.48 9.38 -7.18
CA PRO A 509 -18.06 9.60 -8.49
C PRO A 509 -19.56 9.30 -8.47
N TYR A 510 -20.31 10.00 -9.30
CA TYR A 510 -21.69 9.71 -9.63
C TYR A 510 -21.96 10.03 -11.10
N LEU A 511 -22.99 9.39 -11.67
CA LEU A 511 -23.36 9.54 -13.07
C LEU A 511 -24.66 10.33 -13.21
N TYR A 512 -24.70 11.20 -14.23
CA TYR A 512 -25.93 11.90 -14.65
C TYR A 512 -25.92 12.19 -16.16
N TRP A 513 -27.10 12.32 -16.75
CA TRP A 513 -27.23 12.73 -18.13
C TRP A 513 -27.31 14.27 -18.25
N ASP A 514 -26.51 14.83 -19.15
CA ASP A 514 -26.62 16.17 -19.66
C ASP A 514 -26.90 16.09 -21.16
N LYS A 515 -28.19 16.23 -21.54
CA LYS A 515 -28.71 15.97 -22.90
C LYS A 515 -28.36 14.52 -23.33
N ASP A 516 -27.47 14.36 -24.30
CA ASP A 516 -26.99 13.12 -24.91
C ASP A 516 -25.68 12.61 -24.33
N ARG A 517 -25.14 13.29 -23.30
CA ARG A 517 -23.86 12.98 -22.67
C ARG A 517 -24.05 12.39 -21.29
N LEU A 518 -23.49 11.21 -21.04
CA LEU A 518 -23.40 10.64 -19.71
C LEU A 518 -22.16 11.19 -19.01
N ILE A 519 -22.37 12.00 -17.98
CA ILE A 519 -21.30 12.70 -17.26
C ILE A 519 -20.95 11.93 -15.98
N THR A 520 -19.68 11.57 -15.84
CA THR A 520 -19.08 11.22 -14.56
C THR A 520 -18.60 12.48 -13.87
N ALA A 521 -19.22 12.84 -12.75
CA ALA A 521 -18.81 13.94 -11.89
C ALA A 521 -18.52 13.45 -10.47
N TYR A 522 -18.08 14.35 -9.60
CA TYR A 522 -17.72 14.02 -8.22
C TYR A 522 -18.54 14.83 -7.23
N GLU A 523 -18.93 14.17 -6.13
CA GLU A 523 -19.69 14.77 -5.04
C GLU A 523 -19.11 14.41 -3.67
N ASN A 524 -19.38 15.23 -2.66
CA ASN A 524 -19.32 14.77 -1.28
C ASN A 524 -20.61 14.00 -0.99
N SER A 525 -20.48 12.69 -0.92
CA SER A 525 -21.60 11.75 -0.68
C SER A 525 -22.18 11.89 0.74
N LYS A 526 -23.30 11.21 1.01
CA LYS A 526 -23.92 11.14 2.35
C LYS A 526 -23.30 10.06 3.24
N GLY A 527 -22.27 9.39 2.77
CA GLY A 527 -21.38 8.57 3.57
C GLY A 527 -21.11 7.16 3.07
N LEU A 528 -19.94 6.69 3.41
CA LEU A 528 -19.49 5.31 3.35
C LEU A 528 -19.35 4.77 4.76
N GLN A 529 -19.84 3.57 5.01
CA GLN A 529 -19.65 2.79 6.23
C GLN A 529 -19.18 1.39 5.87
N ASN A 530 -18.17 0.91 6.57
CA ASN A 530 -17.59 -0.41 6.38
C ASN A 530 -17.37 -1.06 7.75
N ILE A 531 -17.86 -2.28 7.93
CA ILE A 531 -17.58 -3.10 9.09
C ILE A 531 -16.84 -4.34 8.62
N SER A 532 -15.67 -4.60 9.20
CA SER A 532 -14.85 -5.75 8.88
C SER A 532 -14.49 -6.56 10.12
N PHE A 533 -14.52 -7.89 9.97
CA PHE A 533 -14.09 -8.87 10.97
C PHE A 533 -12.91 -9.61 10.37
N TRP A 534 -11.84 -9.82 11.13
CA TRP A 534 -10.69 -10.60 10.67
C TRP A 534 -10.24 -11.59 11.74
N PHE A 535 -9.66 -12.68 11.25
CA PHE A 535 -8.92 -13.66 12.04
C PHE A 535 -7.61 -13.98 11.30
N ALA A 536 -6.48 -13.77 11.95
CA ALA A 536 -5.15 -13.91 11.38
C ALA A 536 -4.27 -14.80 12.27
N PRO A 537 -4.37 -16.14 12.13
CA PRO A 537 -3.53 -17.10 12.84
C PRO A 537 -2.18 -17.29 12.16
N GLN A 538 -1.19 -17.67 12.97
CA GLN A 538 0.09 -18.20 12.56
C GLN A 538 0.42 -19.42 13.41
N ILE A 539 0.81 -20.51 12.76
CA ILE A 539 1.06 -21.80 13.40
C ILE A 539 2.44 -22.32 12.97
N GLU A 540 3.32 -22.57 13.92
CA GLU A 540 4.54 -23.34 13.70
C GLU A 540 4.18 -24.84 13.76
N ALA A 541 3.72 -25.39 12.64
CA ALA A 541 3.18 -26.74 12.56
C ALA A 541 4.26 -27.82 12.80
N ILE A 542 5.46 -27.60 12.25
CA ILE A 542 6.66 -28.38 12.55
C ILE A 542 7.73 -27.39 13.03
N PRO A 543 8.21 -27.51 14.28
CA PRO A 543 9.19 -26.61 14.84
C PRO A 543 10.40 -26.44 13.93
N SER A 544 10.75 -25.18 13.64
CA SER A 544 11.88 -24.79 12.78
C SER A 544 11.77 -25.19 11.29
N TRP A 545 10.74 -25.94 10.87
CA TRP A 545 10.61 -26.44 9.50
C TRP A 545 9.38 -25.87 8.76
N LEU A 546 8.20 -25.97 9.36
CA LEU A 546 6.95 -25.60 8.70
C LEU A 546 6.20 -24.54 9.50
N VAL A 547 6.02 -23.38 8.90
CA VAL A 547 5.15 -22.33 9.42
C VAL A 547 4.02 -22.07 8.41
N ILE A 548 2.80 -21.99 8.94
CA ILE A 548 1.60 -21.68 8.17
C ILE A 548 0.99 -20.42 8.79
N SER A 549 0.66 -19.48 7.98
CA SER A 549 -0.06 -18.25 8.39
C SER A 549 -1.14 -17.89 7.39
N GLY A 550 -2.09 -17.09 7.82
CA GLY A 550 -3.11 -16.59 6.91
C GLY A 550 -3.99 -15.56 7.59
N THR A 551 -4.82 -14.94 6.79
CA THR A 551 -5.86 -14.00 7.22
C THR A 551 -7.17 -14.37 6.54
N ILE A 552 -8.23 -14.44 7.30
CA ILE A 552 -9.60 -14.52 6.78
C ILE A 552 -10.31 -13.24 7.23
N GLN A 553 -10.86 -12.51 6.28
CA GLN A 553 -11.60 -11.29 6.53
C GLN A 553 -12.99 -11.33 5.89
N TYR A 554 -13.98 -10.92 6.64
CA TYR A 554 -15.31 -10.60 6.14
C TYR A 554 -15.54 -9.12 6.24
N MET A 555 -16.07 -8.51 5.18
CA MET A 555 -16.35 -7.09 5.10
C MET A 555 -17.79 -6.88 4.63
N ALA A 556 -18.50 -5.96 5.28
CA ALA A 556 -19.80 -5.47 4.88
C ALA A 556 -19.74 -3.95 4.73
N GLU A 557 -20.16 -3.45 3.58
CA GLU A 557 -20.11 -2.05 3.19
C GLU A 557 -21.49 -1.49 2.89
N ARG A 558 -21.68 -0.24 3.24
CA ARG A 558 -22.85 0.56 2.87
C ARG A 558 -22.39 1.89 2.33
N MET A 559 -22.77 2.18 1.10
CA MET A 559 -22.53 3.46 0.44
C MET A 559 -23.82 4.21 0.23
N LYS A 560 -23.86 5.49 0.61
CA LYS A 560 -24.98 6.38 0.43
C LYS A 560 -24.51 7.63 -0.30
N GLY A 561 -24.83 7.75 -1.59
CA GLY A 561 -24.70 8.96 -2.37
C GLY A 561 -25.85 9.91 -2.14
N ASN A 562 -25.93 10.98 -2.94
CA ASN A 562 -27.05 11.90 -2.87
C ASN A 562 -28.34 11.29 -3.48
N THR A 563 -28.21 10.40 -4.46
CA THR A 563 -29.33 9.82 -5.24
C THR A 563 -29.42 8.29 -5.14
N TYR A 564 -28.47 7.61 -4.47
CA TYR A 564 -28.41 6.16 -4.41
C TYR A 564 -28.04 5.65 -2.99
N LYS A 565 -28.30 4.37 -2.76
CA LYS A 565 -27.89 3.63 -1.56
C LYS A 565 -27.57 2.21 -1.96
N LEU A 566 -26.33 1.79 -1.76
CA LEU A 566 -25.81 0.51 -2.19
C LEU A 566 -25.17 -0.23 -1.03
N TYR A 567 -25.09 -1.54 -1.15
CA TYR A 567 -24.50 -2.46 -0.20
C TYR A 567 -23.56 -3.43 -0.91
N ASN A 568 -22.50 -3.79 -0.24
CA ASN A 568 -21.57 -4.81 -0.67
C ASN A 568 -21.15 -5.67 0.53
N HIS A 569 -20.80 -6.91 0.27
CA HIS A 569 -20.17 -7.78 1.25
C HIS A 569 -19.23 -8.74 0.54
N CYS A 570 -18.09 -8.99 1.14
CA CYS A 570 -17.11 -9.91 0.56
C CYS A 570 -16.30 -10.63 1.62
N TRP A 571 -15.79 -11.80 1.20
CA TRP A 571 -14.74 -12.52 1.89
C TRP A 571 -13.43 -12.33 1.13
N SER A 572 -12.39 -11.97 1.85
CA SER A 572 -11.02 -11.82 1.33
C SER A 572 -10.03 -12.44 2.32
N GLY A 573 -8.78 -12.52 1.94
CA GLY A 573 -7.75 -13.01 2.84
C GLY A 573 -6.57 -13.63 2.10
N ASP A 574 -5.68 -14.22 2.88
CA ASP A 574 -4.50 -14.89 2.36
C ASP A 574 -4.18 -16.17 3.13
N VAL A 575 -3.40 -17.03 2.53
CA VAL A 575 -2.73 -18.16 3.16
C VAL A 575 -1.31 -18.25 2.65
N SER A 576 -0.36 -18.48 3.58
CA SER A 576 1.04 -18.67 3.27
C SER A 576 1.56 -19.89 4.03
N ALA A 577 2.34 -20.70 3.36
CA ALA A 577 3.07 -21.82 3.97
C ALA A 577 4.56 -21.73 3.59
N MET A 578 5.41 -21.97 4.54
CA MET A 578 6.86 -21.93 4.34
C MET A 578 7.52 -23.15 4.99
N VAL A 579 8.24 -23.92 4.17
CA VAL A 579 9.07 -25.04 4.62
C VAL A 579 10.53 -24.67 4.45
N THR A 580 11.29 -24.72 5.53
CA THR A 580 12.72 -24.39 5.49
C THR A 580 13.53 -25.58 6.04
N HIS A 581 14.45 -26.10 5.23
CA HIS A 581 15.31 -27.20 5.62
C HIS A 581 16.57 -27.27 4.76
N TRP A 582 17.73 -27.59 5.37
CA TRP A 582 19.05 -27.76 4.71
C TRP A 582 19.44 -26.59 3.77
N GLY A 583 19.11 -25.35 4.13
CA GLY A 583 19.40 -24.18 3.30
C GLY A 583 18.43 -23.96 2.15
N PHE A 584 17.44 -24.86 1.96
CA PHE A 584 16.33 -24.66 1.04
C PHE A 584 15.14 -24.02 1.75
N THR A 585 14.46 -23.15 1.05
CA THR A 585 13.17 -22.60 1.49
C THR A 585 12.15 -22.75 0.36
N LEU A 586 11.10 -23.54 0.62
CA LEU A 586 9.93 -23.66 -0.25
C LEU A 586 8.84 -22.73 0.30
N GLY A 587 8.40 -21.79 -0.50
CA GLY A 587 7.32 -20.85 -0.20
C GLY A 587 6.09 -21.13 -1.04
N PHE A 588 4.92 -21.03 -0.42
CA PHE A 588 3.63 -20.97 -1.09
C PHE A 588 2.84 -19.79 -0.55
N GLN A 589 2.19 -19.04 -1.42
CA GLN A 589 1.28 -17.96 -1.05
C GLN A 589 0.08 -17.94 -1.97
N TYR A 590 -1.10 -17.77 -1.40
CA TYR A 590 -2.33 -17.46 -2.12
C TYR A 590 -3.02 -16.27 -1.44
N VAL A 591 -3.44 -15.29 -2.23
CA VAL A 591 -4.18 -14.11 -1.80
C VAL A 591 -5.47 -14.04 -2.59
N ARG A 592 -6.60 -13.98 -1.89
CA ARG A 592 -7.90 -13.68 -2.47
C ARG A 592 -8.17 -12.18 -2.35
N ALA A 593 -8.37 -11.54 -3.49
CA ALA A 593 -8.60 -10.11 -3.57
C ALA A 593 -9.89 -9.67 -2.86
N GLN A 594 -9.85 -8.48 -2.29
CA GLN A 594 -11.00 -7.79 -1.74
C GLN A 594 -11.84 -7.17 -2.87
N ARG A 595 -13.14 -7.04 -2.63
CA ARG A 595 -14.08 -6.35 -3.51
C ARG A 595 -14.60 -5.12 -2.79
N ASP A 596 -14.30 -3.93 -3.30
CA ASP A 596 -14.56 -2.65 -2.64
C ASP A 596 -15.69 -1.90 -3.36
N LEU A 597 -16.62 -1.36 -2.57
CA LEU A 597 -17.68 -0.49 -3.06
C LEU A 597 -17.27 0.98 -2.91
N TRP A 598 -17.18 1.69 -4.03
CA TRP A 598 -16.87 3.11 -4.04
C TRP A 598 -17.77 3.87 -5.03
N GLY A 599 -18.56 4.82 -4.53
CA GLY A 599 -19.60 5.45 -5.33
C GLY A 599 -20.67 4.43 -5.77
N GLU A 600 -20.93 4.37 -7.05
CA GLU A 600 -21.85 3.40 -7.67
C GLU A 600 -21.12 2.19 -8.28
N LYS A 601 -19.85 1.94 -7.90
CA LYS A 601 -18.99 0.92 -8.52
C LYS A 601 -18.41 -0.02 -7.47
N ILE A 602 -18.45 -1.33 -7.77
CA ILE A 602 -17.68 -2.37 -7.08
C ILE A 602 -16.45 -2.69 -7.93
N SER A 603 -15.26 -2.69 -7.33
CA SER A 603 -14.02 -3.03 -8.01
C SER A 603 -13.29 -4.14 -7.27
N TRP A 604 -12.55 -4.96 -8.00
CA TRP A 604 -11.70 -6.01 -7.44
C TRP A 604 -10.37 -6.10 -8.19
N GLY A 605 -9.33 -6.44 -7.44
CA GLY A 605 -8.04 -6.84 -7.98
C GLY A 605 -8.00 -8.34 -8.28
N GLU A 606 -6.83 -8.80 -8.67
CA GLU A 606 -6.56 -10.20 -8.98
C GLU A 606 -6.37 -11.07 -7.73
N ASP A 607 -6.82 -12.32 -7.80
CA ASP A 607 -6.37 -13.37 -6.89
C ASP A 607 -4.92 -13.75 -7.27
N ILE A 608 -4.00 -13.72 -6.31
CA ILE A 608 -2.58 -13.97 -6.55
C ILE A 608 -2.18 -15.30 -5.93
N SER A 609 -1.48 -16.14 -6.70
CA SER A 609 -0.79 -17.31 -6.18
C SER A 609 0.68 -17.28 -6.59
N VAL A 610 1.56 -17.71 -5.67
CA VAL A 610 3.01 -17.80 -5.91
C VAL A 610 3.53 -19.07 -5.27
N ILE A 611 4.38 -19.79 -5.98
CA ILE A 611 5.20 -20.86 -5.43
C ILE A 611 6.66 -20.55 -5.77
N ASP A 612 7.55 -20.69 -4.80
CA ASP A 612 8.97 -20.44 -5.00
C ASP A 612 9.83 -21.41 -4.17
N LEU A 613 10.97 -21.78 -4.74
CA LEU A 613 12.02 -22.54 -4.09
C LEU A 613 13.31 -21.71 -4.15
N SER A 614 13.94 -21.50 -3.01
CA SER A 614 15.24 -20.82 -2.92
C SER A 614 16.27 -21.69 -2.22
N TYR A 615 17.54 -21.49 -2.61
CA TYR A 615 18.71 -22.10 -2.00
C TYR A 615 19.78 -21.05 -1.72
N ASN A 616 20.26 -21.03 -0.48
CA ASN A 616 21.26 -20.09 0.00
C ASN A 616 22.65 -20.74 0.05
N TRP A 617 23.61 -20.16 -0.70
CA TRP A 617 25.01 -20.58 -0.71
C TRP A 617 25.97 -19.42 -0.51
N LYS A 618 26.58 -19.33 0.68
CA LYS A 618 27.45 -18.21 1.07
C LYS A 618 26.74 -16.85 0.84
N ASN A 619 27.31 -16.01 -0.03
CA ASN A 619 26.77 -14.69 -0.37
C ASN A 619 25.74 -14.74 -1.51
N TRP A 620 25.50 -15.91 -2.10
CA TRP A 620 24.57 -16.11 -3.22
C TRP A 620 23.24 -16.68 -2.75
N GLU A 621 22.22 -16.30 -3.45
CA GLU A 621 20.91 -16.96 -3.45
C GLU A 621 20.53 -17.31 -4.88
N PHE A 622 20.09 -18.52 -5.07
CA PHE A 622 19.50 -19.02 -6.29
C PHE A 622 18.03 -19.34 -5.99
N SER A 623 17.12 -18.80 -6.73
CA SER A 623 15.71 -19.13 -6.58
C SER A 623 15.03 -19.31 -7.93
N GLY A 624 13.99 -20.11 -7.93
CA GLY A 624 13.08 -20.29 -9.05
C GLY A 624 11.66 -20.43 -8.53
N GLY A 625 10.71 -19.99 -9.31
CA GLY A 625 9.33 -20.04 -8.90
C GLY A 625 8.37 -19.78 -10.05
N MET A 626 7.10 -19.70 -9.70
CA MET A 626 6.03 -19.41 -10.64
C MET A 626 5.04 -18.43 -10.01
N ILE A 627 4.78 -17.36 -10.71
CA ILE A 627 3.67 -16.44 -10.40
C ILE A 627 2.43 -16.98 -11.10
N LEU A 628 1.31 -17.00 -10.37
CA LEU A 628 0.03 -17.56 -10.82
C LEU A 628 0.10 -19.03 -11.30
N PRO A 629 0.72 -19.96 -10.55
CA PRO A 629 0.64 -21.38 -10.87
C PRO A 629 -0.80 -21.89 -10.89
N PHE A 630 -1.65 -21.31 -10.04
CA PHE A 630 -3.07 -21.64 -9.89
C PHE A 630 -3.92 -20.40 -10.19
N GLY A 631 -4.99 -20.59 -10.96
CA GLY A 631 -5.89 -19.51 -11.34
C GLY A 631 -5.45 -18.72 -12.58
N LYS A 632 -6.13 -17.62 -12.82
CA LYS A 632 -5.87 -16.66 -13.89
C LYS A 632 -5.81 -15.28 -13.25
N TYR A 633 -5.01 -14.38 -13.82
CA TYR A 633 -5.10 -12.97 -13.51
C TYR A 633 -6.44 -12.44 -14.02
N ASP A 634 -7.30 -11.97 -13.14
CA ASP A 634 -8.60 -11.41 -13.47
C ASP A 634 -8.91 -10.28 -12.49
N GLN A 635 -8.76 -9.05 -12.92
CA GLN A 635 -9.21 -7.86 -12.22
C GLN A 635 -10.44 -7.29 -12.92
N GLY A 636 -11.28 -6.58 -12.19
CA GLY A 636 -12.46 -6.04 -12.83
C GLY A 636 -13.24 -5.05 -11.98
N SER A 637 -14.39 -4.68 -12.55
CA SER A 637 -15.31 -3.79 -11.88
C SER A 637 -16.74 -3.98 -12.39
N ARG A 638 -17.69 -3.61 -11.53
CA ARG A 638 -19.13 -3.60 -11.87
C ARG A 638 -19.73 -2.27 -11.44
N SER A 639 -20.34 -1.56 -12.38
CA SER A 639 -21.17 -0.38 -12.08
C SER A 639 -22.59 -0.80 -11.71
N LEU A 640 -23.11 -0.18 -10.68
CA LEU A 640 -24.48 -0.36 -10.16
C LEU A 640 -25.34 0.89 -10.36
N SER A 641 -24.88 1.83 -11.20
CA SER A 641 -25.61 3.05 -11.47
C SER A 641 -26.88 2.74 -12.27
N LYS A 642 -27.96 3.46 -11.95
CA LYS A 642 -29.21 3.38 -12.71
C LYS A 642 -29.07 3.90 -14.15
N TRP A 643 -28.04 4.70 -14.44
CA TRP A 643 -27.81 5.29 -15.76
C TRP A 643 -26.84 4.50 -16.63
N ASN A 644 -25.93 3.74 -15.99
CA ASN A 644 -24.97 2.89 -16.68
C ASN A 644 -24.65 1.70 -15.79
N THR A 645 -25.21 0.55 -16.11
CA THR A 645 -24.77 -0.72 -15.51
C THR A 645 -23.71 -1.33 -16.40
N ASN A 646 -22.59 -1.72 -15.82
CA ASN A 646 -21.53 -2.37 -16.59
C ASN A 646 -20.82 -3.46 -15.78
N GLU A 647 -20.18 -4.39 -16.49
CA GLU A 647 -19.27 -5.35 -15.93
C GLU A 647 -18.04 -5.44 -16.84
N MET A 648 -16.88 -5.30 -16.24
CA MET A 648 -15.59 -5.34 -16.93
C MET A 648 -14.67 -6.35 -16.27
N HIS A 649 -14.08 -7.23 -17.07
CA HIS A 649 -13.03 -8.14 -16.69
C HIS A 649 -11.79 -7.89 -17.53
N THR A 650 -10.66 -7.66 -16.88
CA THR A 650 -9.35 -7.54 -17.52
C THR A 650 -8.49 -8.71 -17.10
N ARG A 651 -8.11 -9.54 -18.08
CA ARG A 651 -7.27 -10.70 -17.87
C ARG A 651 -5.92 -10.49 -18.50
N LEU A 652 -4.86 -10.79 -17.76
CA LEU A 652 -3.48 -10.75 -18.24
C LEU A 652 -2.89 -12.16 -18.30
N ASP A 653 -2.03 -12.41 -19.28
CA ASP A 653 -1.25 -13.64 -19.31
C ASP A 653 -0.04 -13.50 -18.37
N MET A 654 -0.30 -13.71 -17.09
CA MET A 654 0.66 -13.53 -15.98
C MET A 654 1.16 -14.86 -15.39
N ARG A 655 0.94 -15.99 -16.07
CA ARG A 655 1.59 -17.26 -15.70
C ARG A 655 3.07 -17.19 -16.01
N MET A 656 3.87 -16.79 -15.02
CA MET A 656 5.27 -16.49 -15.23
C MET A 656 6.18 -17.38 -14.37
N PRO A 657 6.77 -18.45 -14.94
CA PRO A 657 7.93 -19.06 -14.35
C PRO A 657 9.10 -18.06 -14.39
N TYR A 658 9.85 -17.98 -13.30
CA TYR A 658 11.00 -17.08 -13.19
C TYR A 658 12.19 -17.78 -12.53
N ILE A 659 13.37 -17.26 -12.79
CA ILE A 659 14.57 -17.54 -12.00
C ILE A 659 15.04 -16.24 -11.34
N SER A 660 15.75 -16.34 -10.24
CA SER A 660 16.36 -15.18 -9.59
C SER A 660 17.73 -15.56 -9.04
N ILE A 661 18.66 -14.66 -9.25
CA ILE A 661 20.01 -14.75 -8.68
C ILE A 661 20.23 -13.45 -7.91
N SER A 662 20.62 -13.61 -6.63
CA SER A 662 20.98 -12.48 -5.77
C SER A 662 22.40 -12.70 -5.20
N TYR A 663 23.16 -11.61 -5.12
CA TYR A 663 24.45 -11.56 -4.49
C TYR A 663 24.47 -10.51 -3.39
N ASN A 664 24.82 -10.91 -2.17
CA ASN A 664 24.87 -10.06 -0.99
C ASN A 664 26.23 -10.14 -0.33
N LEU A 665 26.94 -9.03 -0.26
CA LEU A 665 28.23 -8.92 0.39
C LEU A 665 28.16 -7.89 1.50
N GLN A 666 28.66 -8.24 2.68
CA GLN A 666 28.82 -7.30 3.79
C GLN A 666 30.25 -7.43 4.35
N TRP A 667 30.83 -6.28 4.70
CA TRP A 667 32.13 -6.22 5.35
C TRP A 667 32.15 -5.17 6.45
N GLY A 668 33.03 -5.33 7.44
CA GLY A 668 33.24 -4.41 8.55
C GLY A 668 32.52 -4.79 9.84
N ARG A 669 32.61 -3.93 10.87
CA ARG A 669 32.05 -4.14 12.21
C ARG A 669 30.69 -3.48 12.37
N GLN A 670 29.67 -4.22 12.81
CA GLN A 670 28.33 -3.71 13.05
C GLN A 670 28.23 -2.89 14.35
N LYS A 671 27.54 -1.75 14.30
CA LYS A 671 27.06 -0.99 15.46
C LYS A 671 25.58 -0.61 15.32
N ARG A 672 24.99 -0.13 16.43
CA ARG A 672 23.57 0.24 16.50
C ARG A 672 23.25 1.39 15.55
N GLY A 673 22.24 1.22 14.69
CA GLY A 673 21.74 2.28 13.79
C GLY A 673 20.81 3.24 14.51
N ALA A 674 20.63 4.41 13.91
CA ALA A 674 19.67 5.42 14.35
C ALA A 674 18.34 5.29 13.58
N GLN A 675 17.26 5.74 14.20
CA GLN A 675 15.90 5.68 13.67
C GLN A 675 15.34 7.08 13.47
N LYS A 676 14.80 7.37 12.29
CA LYS A 676 14.04 8.58 12.00
C LYS A 676 12.66 8.51 12.67
N LEU A 677 12.22 9.57 13.34
CA LEU A 677 10.98 9.58 14.12
C LEU A 677 9.78 10.09 13.32
N VAL A 678 9.98 10.93 12.34
CA VAL A 678 8.93 11.54 11.51
C VAL A 678 9.37 11.67 10.06
N GLU A 679 8.39 11.82 9.16
CA GLU A 679 8.62 12.13 7.76
C GLU A 679 7.44 12.89 7.19
N VAL A 680 7.72 14.01 6.53
CA VAL A 680 6.72 14.76 5.79
C VAL A 680 6.60 14.19 4.38
N ASP A 681 5.36 13.87 3.98
CA ASP A 681 5.05 13.40 2.64
C ASP A 681 4.72 14.59 1.75
N ALA A 682 5.61 14.87 0.79
CA ALA A 682 5.44 15.90 -0.23
C ALA A 682 5.66 15.27 -1.61
N ASN A 683 4.72 14.40 -2.01
CA ASN A 683 4.70 13.82 -3.34
C ASN A 683 3.91 14.69 -4.30
N ALA A 684 4.49 14.95 -5.47
CA ALA A 684 3.82 15.68 -6.54
C ALA A 684 2.69 14.84 -7.12
N ASP A 685 1.48 15.39 -7.08
CA ASP A 685 0.26 14.75 -7.60
C ASP A 685 0.22 14.77 -9.14
N ARG A 686 -0.66 13.99 -9.75
CA ARG A 686 -0.77 13.80 -11.19
C ARG A 686 -2.20 14.02 -11.65
N SER A 687 -2.36 14.51 -12.88
CA SER A 687 -3.66 14.50 -13.55
C SER A 687 -3.96 13.09 -14.11
N SER A 688 -5.24 12.79 -14.24
CA SER A 688 -5.71 11.53 -14.81
C SER A 688 -6.29 11.77 -16.20
N THR A 689 -5.84 11.02 -17.20
CA THR A 689 -6.39 11.06 -18.56
C THR A 689 -7.69 10.30 -18.70
N GLY A 690 -8.05 9.50 -17.71
CA GLY A 690 -9.33 8.82 -17.73
C GLY A 690 -9.41 7.60 -18.62
N GLY A 691 -8.54 6.67 -18.47
CA GLY A 691 -8.85 5.32 -18.90
C GLY A 691 -10.18 4.84 -18.27
N ARG A 692 -11.00 4.07 -18.97
CA ARG A 692 -12.26 3.49 -18.50
C ARG A 692 -12.11 2.68 -17.23
#